data_0bc9b43b9e9088f497dc588e3a5a8920
#
_entry.id   0bc9b43b9e9088f497dc588e3a5a8920
#
_cell.length_a   1.000
_cell.length_b   1.000
_cell.length_c   1.000
_cell.angle_alpha   90.00
_cell.angle_beta   90.00
_cell.angle_gamma   90.00
#
_symmetry.space_group_name_H-M   'P 1'
#
loop_
_entity.id
_entity.type
_entity.pdbx_description
1 polymer ?
#
loop_
_entity_poly.entity_id
_entity_poly.type
_entity_poly.pdbx_seq_one_letter_code
_entity_poly.pdbx_strand_id
1 'polypeptide(L)'
;MKKKLLVLMSMLLAVSAIHAVPAKRGIWKTFTLKNGQAVQVQLCGDEFLRFWEDKAGNRYSYDTSDGLKPANMAQLQERSRVMRQQACPENIIKKNLLFGNANGSTSITRGVSYTGKKKCLILLAQFSDKKFTMEDPKAFYNRVANEPGFSEGKFKGSVADYFKAQSNGKFEMDFDVVGPYTLGESAFYGKNDGDAQDVNVQAMISGCLGNAVAEGIDFAPYDWDGDGQVEMVFVVYAGRGEATGGGDDTIWPHKGRMVSPVACGKKTVVDYACSNELSVSNEVDGIGTICHEFSHCLGYPDAYDVNYTGLYGMGTWDLMCQGNYNDNGFTPAGYTAYEKYAAGWISPIELKENTSVSGIKPLADGGDAYLFRNPNHADEYYLIENRQQKGWDAALAGSGIMINHIDYNLKAWNYNIPNSMMAGVNDHERMTFVPADNVKSEKSEEYDAWPYGNKNRLANNTTPACTSYNLNTDGTKLMNIILSDMAIAADGTASFTFQNLNKTASEENYIFQETFDKCLGTGGDDGKGFYTSNPNQFANGTFSPDKNGWTANVQTYKGGFQCARVGKRSATNITFTSPEIKINGDATLTFKAAPYSLSSNKMTVSVSNGTVETATFKLEPNKWNECSTKITANGRVKITFASDAFFIDEVCVAEGSTSGISNIELSDRQVKAYYNVLGEKSNVPFEGLNIVTFTDGTAKKVYVKK
;
A
#
# COMPACT_ATOMS: atom_id res chain seq x y z
N MET A 1 4.71 -10.91 -48.77
CA MET A 1 5.13 -10.93 -47.34
C MET A 1 5.72 -9.62 -46.82
N LYS A 2 6.11 -8.64 -47.61
CA LYS A 2 6.68 -7.34 -47.15
C LYS A 2 5.65 -6.23 -46.86
N LYS A 3 4.37 -6.37 -47.17
CA LYS A 3 3.30 -5.38 -46.89
C LYS A 3 2.54 -5.60 -45.57
N LYS A 4 2.67 -6.76 -44.91
CA LYS A 4 2.09 -7.01 -43.59
C LYS A 4 2.98 -6.62 -42.41
N LEU A 5 4.26 -6.31 -42.65
CA LEU A 5 5.20 -5.86 -41.64
C LEU A 5 5.19 -4.34 -41.44
N LEU A 6 4.62 -3.57 -42.38
CA LEU A 6 4.57 -2.10 -42.30
C LEU A 6 3.32 -1.57 -41.60
N VAL A 7 2.29 -2.41 -41.38
CA VAL A 7 1.08 -2.01 -40.63
C VAL A 7 1.21 -2.28 -39.13
N LEU A 8 2.18 -3.09 -38.71
CA LEU A 8 2.44 -3.35 -37.28
C LEU A 8 3.37 -2.29 -36.64
N MET A 9 3.86 -1.33 -37.41
CA MET A 9 4.84 -0.33 -36.94
C MET A 9 4.28 1.09 -36.82
N SER A 10 2.97 1.28 -37.05
CA SER A 10 2.32 2.59 -36.95
C SER A 10 1.24 2.71 -35.88
N MET A 11 1.13 1.74 -34.97
CA MET A 11 0.32 1.84 -33.76
C MET A 11 1.17 1.83 -32.47
N LEU A 12 2.23 2.64 -32.43
CA LEU A 12 2.71 3.18 -31.15
C LEU A 12 1.77 4.34 -30.78
N LEU A 13 0.52 4.03 -30.44
CA LEU A 13 -0.28 4.94 -29.65
C LEU A 13 0.42 5.07 -28.30
N ALA A 14 0.92 6.26 -28.00
CA ALA A 14 1.41 6.60 -26.69
C ALA A 14 0.21 6.50 -25.73
N VAL A 15 0.06 5.37 -25.05
CA VAL A 15 -0.97 5.17 -24.04
C VAL A 15 -0.53 5.98 -22.82
N SER A 16 -1.36 6.94 -22.41
CA SER A 16 -1.17 7.73 -21.20
C SER A 16 -1.54 6.91 -19.96
N ALA A 17 -0.95 7.23 -18.80
CA ALA A 17 -1.37 6.65 -17.53
C ALA A 17 -2.84 7.03 -17.27
N ILE A 18 -3.72 6.04 -17.20
CA ILE A 18 -5.16 6.20 -16.99
C ILE A 18 -5.55 5.33 -15.81
N HIS A 19 -6.50 5.79 -14.98
CA HIS A 19 -7.13 5.09 -13.86
C HIS A 19 -8.59 5.48 -13.87
N ALA A 20 -9.52 4.57 -13.57
CA ALA A 20 -10.95 4.90 -13.63
C ALA A 20 -11.76 4.14 -12.59
N VAL A 21 -12.92 4.72 -12.25
CA VAL A 21 -13.93 4.00 -11.45
C VAL A 21 -14.26 2.66 -12.08
N PRO A 22 -14.48 1.62 -11.25
CA PRO A 22 -15.03 0.36 -11.74
C PRO A 22 -16.45 0.59 -12.27
N ALA A 23 -16.91 -0.23 -13.22
CA ALA A 23 -18.30 -0.23 -13.63
C ALA A 23 -19.21 -0.39 -12.40
N LYS A 24 -20.25 0.45 -12.31
CA LYS A 24 -21.23 0.38 -11.20
C LYS A 24 -22.00 -0.92 -11.25
N ARG A 25 -21.95 -1.67 -10.16
CA ARG A 25 -22.68 -2.95 -10.02
C ARG A 25 -24.20 -2.76 -10.00
N GLY A 26 -24.92 -3.81 -10.38
CA GLY A 26 -26.38 -3.84 -10.32
C GLY A 26 -27.12 -3.14 -11.47
N ILE A 27 -26.43 -2.60 -12.45
CA ILE A 27 -27.05 -2.01 -13.66
C ILE A 27 -27.18 -3.09 -14.72
N TRP A 28 -28.37 -3.70 -14.79
CA TRP A 28 -28.66 -4.81 -15.70
C TRP A 28 -29.27 -4.33 -17.00
N LYS A 29 -28.72 -4.78 -18.14
CA LYS A 29 -29.25 -4.58 -19.48
C LYS A 29 -29.67 -5.93 -20.12
N THR A 30 -30.69 -5.93 -20.94
CA THR A 30 -31.12 -7.12 -21.70
C THR A 30 -30.65 -7.02 -23.13
N PHE A 31 -29.89 -8.00 -23.57
CA PHE A 31 -29.48 -8.15 -24.99
C PHE A 31 -30.10 -9.41 -25.59
N THR A 32 -30.31 -9.38 -26.88
CA THR A 32 -30.73 -10.56 -27.65
C THR A 32 -29.52 -11.15 -28.37
N LEU A 33 -29.18 -12.39 -28.06
CA LEU A 33 -28.11 -13.12 -28.75
C LEU A 33 -28.53 -13.47 -30.21
N LYS A 34 -27.55 -13.82 -31.05
CA LYS A 34 -27.79 -14.22 -32.45
C LYS A 34 -28.75 -15.41 -32.60
N ASN A 35 -28.84 -16.26 -31.57
CA ASN A 35 -29.79 -17.40 -31.54
C ASN A 35 -31.20 -17.01 -31.10
N GLY A 36 -31.48 -15.72 -30.86
CA GLY A 36 -32.78 -15.20 -30.41
C GLY A 36 -33.00 -15.26 -28.89
N GLN A 37 -32.05 -15.76 -28.12
CA GLN A 37 -32.16 -15.84 -26.66
C GLN A 37 -31.88 -14.46 -26.02
N ALA A 38 -32.77 -14.02 -25.12
CA ALA A 38 -32.54 -12.84 -24.29
C ALA A 38 -31.65 -13.18 -23.10
N VAL A 39 -30.62 -12.38 -22.86
CA VAL A 39 -29.70 -12.51 -21.73
C VAL A 39 -29.64 -11.19 -20.99
N GLN A 40 -29.77 -11.25 -19.65
CA GLN A 40 -29.56 -10.11 -18.80
C GLN A 40 -28.08 -10.08 -18.34
N VAL A 41 -27.41 -8.99 -18.63
CA VAL A 41 -25.98 -8.79 -18.31
C VAL A 41 -25.77 -7.43 -17.66
N GLN A 42 -24.73 -7.32 -16.84
CA GLN A 42 -24.20 -6.06 -16.31
C GLN A 42 -22.84 -5.77 -16.92
N LEU A 43 -22.52 -4.48 -17.04
CA LEU A 43 -21.19 -4.03 -17.46
C LEU A 43 -20.20 -4.29 -16.32
N CYS A 44 -19.02 -4.80 -16.66
CA CYS A 44 -17.90 -5.04 -15.75
C CYS A 44 -16.63 -4.47 -16.36
N GLY A 45 -15.70 -4.05 -15.51
CA GLY A 45 -14.41 -3.56 -15.97
C GLY A 45 -14.15 -2.11 -15.60
N ASP A 46 -13.18 -1.57 -16.31
CA ASP A 46 -12.71 -0.20 -16.28
C ASP A 46 -12.28 0.23 -17.70
N GLU A 47 -11.55 1.32 -17.83
CA GLU A 47 -11.08 1.88 -19.10
C GLU A 47 -10.11 0.98 -19.89
N PHE A 48 -9.48 -0.02 -19.23
CA PHE A 48 -8.55 -0.96 -19.86
C PHE A 48 -9.13 -2.35 -20.08
N LEU A 49 -10.15 -2.72 -19.31
CA LEU A 49 -10.76 -4.04 -19.35
C LEU A 49 -12.29 -3.90 -19.31
N ARG A 50 -12.97 -4.15 -20.40
CA ARG A 50 -14.41 -4.01 -20.52
C ARG A 50 -15.05 -5.32 -21.01
N PHE A 51 -16.07 -5.78 -20.29
CA PHE A 51 -16.87 -6.94 -20.67
C PHE A 51 -18.26 -6.91 -20.02
N TRP A 52 -19.12 -7.82 -20.42
CA TRP A 52 -20.44 -8.00 -19.83
C TRP A 52 -20.52 -9.34 -19.10
N GLU A 53 -21.20 -9.39 -17.96
CA GLU A 53 -21.35 -10.61 -17.17
C GLU A 53 -22.83 -10.87 -16.85
N ASP A 54 -23.30 -12.12 -17.04
CA ASP A 54 -24.65 -12.52 -16.66
C ASP A 54 -24.70 -13.01 -15.19
N LYS A 55 -25.93 -13.28 -14.70
CA LYS A 55 -26.13 -13.74 -13.31
C LYS A 55 -25.53 -15.12 -13.01
N ALA A 56 -25.17 -15.88 -14.03
CA ALA A 56 -24.52 -17.18 -13.91
C ALA A 56 -22.98 -17.07 -13.97
N GLY A 57 -22.44 -15.85 -14.15
CA GLY A 57 -21.00 -15.59 -14.27
C GLY A 57 -20.45 -15.85 -15.68
N ASN A 58 -21.31 -16.03 -16.70
CA ASN A 58 -20.84 -16.09 -18.07
C ASN A 58 -20.46 -14.70 -18.56
N ARG A 59 -19.32 -14.61 -19.23
CA ARG A 59 -18.72 -13.35 -19.66
C ARG A 59 -18.79 -13.17 -21.16
N TYR A 60 -19.12 -11.95 -21.58
CA TYR A 60 -19.36 -11.60 -22.98
C TYR A 60 -18.60 -10.34 -23.35
N SER A 61 -18.10 -10.27 -24.58
CA SER A 61 -17.70 -9.02 -25.24
C SER A 61 -18.85 -8.56 -26.14
N TYR A 62 -18.98 -7.25 -26.33
CA TYR A 62 -19.96 -6.64 -27.20
C TYR A 62 -19.27 -6.06 -28.44
N ASP A 63 -19.89 -6.31 -29.58
CA ASP A 63 -19.48 -5.78 -30.89
C ASP A 63 -20.70 -5.19 -31.57
N THR A 64 -20.61 -3.98 -32.09
CA THR A 64 -21.74 -3.29 -32.73
C THR A 64 -22.28 -4.06 -33.95
N SER A 65 -21.44 -4.85 -34.66
CA SER A 65 -21.83 -5.66 -35.82
C SER A 65 -22.34 -7.04 -35.42
N ASP A 66 -21.82 -7.60 -34.33
CA ASP A 66 -22.05 -8.99 -33.93
C ASP A 66 -22.91 -9.15 -32.68
N GLY A 67 -23.12 -8.08 -31.92
CA GLY A 67 -23.78 -8.10 -30.61
C GLY A 67 -22.95 -8.78 -29.54
N LEU A 68 -23.61 -9.35 -28.51
CA LEU A 68 -22.92 -10.10 -27.47
C LEU A 68 -22.39 -11.43 -27.99
N LYS A 69 -21.13 -11.72 -27.70
CA LYS A 69 -20.46 -13.01 -27.97
C LYS A 69 -19.64 -13.43 -26.73
N PRO A 70 -19.36 -14.71 -26.49
CA PRO A 70 -18.52 -15.15 -25.39
C PRO A 70 -17.19 -14.40 -25.38
N ALA A 71 -16.83 -13.84 -24.24
CA ALA A 71 -15.58 -13.07 -24.09
C ALA A 71 -14.37 -14.00 -24.01
N ASN A 72 -13.30 -13.64 -24.71
CA ASN A 72 -11.98 -14.24 -24.48
C ASN A 72 -11.26 -13.47 -23.37
N MET A 73 -11.54 -13.83 -22.12
CA MET A 73 -10.98 -13.12 -20.95
C MET A 73 -9.46 -13.11 -20.95
N ALA A 74 -8.79 -14.18 -21.37
CA ALA A 74 -7.34 -14.23 -21.43
C ALA A 74 -6.78 -13.16 -22.41
N GLN A 75 -7.43 -12.95 -23.53
CA GLN A 75 -7.04 -11.91 -24.49
C GLN A 75 -7.31 -10.50 -23.94
N LEU A 76 -8.45 -10.28 -23.29
CA LEU A 76 -8.81 -8.99 -22.69
C LEU A 76 -7.86 -8.64 -21.56
N GLN A 77 -7.55 -9.60 -20.67
CA GLN A 77 -6.61 -9.42 -19.56
C GLN A 77 -5.18 -9.16 -20.05
N GLU A 78 -4.71 -9.89 -21.05
CA GLU A 78 -3.38 -9.65 -21.64
C GLU A 78 -3.29 -8.27 -22.27
N ARG A 79 -4.32 -7.83 -22.94
CA ARG A 79 -4.39 -6.48 -23.49
C ARG A 79 -4.36 -5.43 -22.38
N SER A 80 -5.21 -5.57 -21.36
CA SER A 80 -5.22 -4.68 -20.18
C SER A 80 -3.83 -4.60 -19.56
N ARG A 81 -3.16 -5.74 -19.37
CA ARG A 81 -1.78 -5.81 -18.86
C ARG A 81 -0.81 -4.98 -19.70
N VAL A 82 -0.87 -5.13 -21.03
CA VAL A 82 0.01 -4.37 -21.94
C VAL A 82 -0.27 -2.87 -21.86
N MET A 83 -1.54 -2.49 -21.85
CA MET A 83 -1.95 -1.08 -21.77
C MET A 83 -1.52 -0.45 -20.45
N ARG A 84 -1.73 -1.12 -19.30
CA ARG A 84 -1.27 -0.62 -17.98
C ARG A 84 0.26 -0.49 -17.90
N GLN A 85 1.00 -1.43 -18.46
CA GLN A 85 2.46 -1.32 -18.54
C GLN A 85 2.93 -0.15 -19.43
N GLN A 86 2.24 0.10 -20.53
CA GLN A 86 2.54 1.25 -21.40
C GLN A 86 2.15 2.57 -20.75
N ALA A 87 1.05 2.56 -19.99
CA ALA A 87 0.56 3.73 -19.25
C ALA A 87 1.52 4.15 -18.11
N CYS A 88 2.27 3.20 -17.55
CA CYS A 88 3.22 3.45 -16.47
C CYS A 88 4.63 2.92 -16.81
N PRO A 89 5.37 3.58 -17.71
CA PRO A 89 6.73 3.19 -18.03
C PRO A 89 7.65 3.29 -16.81
N GLU A 90 8.63 2.40 -16.68
CA GLU A 90 9.54 2.26 -15.52
C GLU A 90 10.23 3.56 -15.07
N ASN A 91 10.43 4.51 -15.97
CA ASN A 91 11.02 5.82 -15.65
C ASN A 91 10.05 6.76 -14.92
N ILE A 92 8.72 6.49 -14.94
CA ILE A 92 7.70 7.25 -14.20
C ILE A 92 7.51 6.69 -12.79
N ILE A 93 7.81 5.40 -12.57
CA ILE A 93 7.70 4.70 -11.28
C ILE A 93 8.37 5.47 -10.12
N LYS A 94 9.40 6.26 -10.39
CA LYS A 94 10.13 7.06 -9.39
C LYS A 94 9.37 8.30 -8.89
N LYS A 95 8.22 8.64 -9.46
CA LYS A 95 7.52 9.90 -9.18
C LYS A 95 6.30 9.78 -8.29
N ASN A 96 5.70 8.60 -8.10
CA ASN A 96 4.52 8.40 -7.26
C ASN A 96 4.92 7.95 -5.85
N LEU A 97 5.23 8.91 -4.98
CA LEU A 97 5.84 8.69 -3.67
C LEU A 97 4.89 8.88 -2.47
N LEU A 98 3.57 8.91 -2.69
CA LEU A 98 2.62 8.88 -1.57
C LEU A 98 2.83 7.66 -0.67
N PHE A 99 3.30 6.54 -1.23
CA PHE A 99 3.36 5.25 -0.57
C PHE A 99 4.77 4.83 -0.13
N GLY A 100 5.82 5.57 -0.46
CA GLY A 100 7.21 5.26 -0.08
C GLY A 100 7.55 5.49 1.39
N ASN A 101 6.59 5.87 2.22
CA ASN A 101 6.79 6.20 3.62
C ASN A 101 6.37 5.10 4.60
N ALA A 102 6.06 3.88 4.16
CA ALA A 102 5.69 2.77 5.03
C ALA A 102 6.76 2.47 6.10
N ASN A 103 8.00 2.87 5.87
CA ASN A 103 9.14 2.71 6.79
C ASN A 103 9.47 3.93 7.65
N GLY A 104 8.54 4.88 7.82
CA GLY A 104 8.76 6.05 8.69
C GLY A 104 9.75 7.09 8.15
N SER A 105 10.17 6.98 6.90
CA SER A 105 10.98 7.99 6.23
C SER A 105 10.09 9.15 5.74
N THR A 106 10.28 10.33 6.33
CA THR A 106 9.54 11.56 6.01
C THR A 106 9.98 12.24 4.71
N SER A 107 10.67 11.56 3.83
CA SER A 107 11.16 12.15 2.58
C SER A 107 10.09 12.01 1.49
N ILE A 108 9.17 12.96 1.48
CA ILE A 108 8.34 13.26 0.31
C ILE A 108 9.30 13.83 -0.74
N THR A 109 9.68 13.05 -1.74
CA THR A 109 10.62 13.47 -2.79
C THR A 109 9.95 14.21 -3.94
N ARG A 110 8.66 14.54 -3.83
CA ARG A 110 7.99 15.58 -4.60
C ARG A 110 7.70 16.75 -3.67
N GLY A 111 7.89 17.96 -4.15
CA GLY A 111 7.57 19.19 -3.42
C GLY A 111 6.09 19.35 -3.08
N VAL A 112 5.21 18.44 -3.50
CA VAL A 112 3.76 18.49 -3.22
C VAL A 112 3.47 17.98 -1.83
N SER A 113 2.94 18.85 -1.00
CA SER A 113 2.42 18.51 0.33
C SER A 113 0.88 18.45 0.27
N TYR A 114 0.30 17.34 0.71
CA TYR A 114 -1.15 17.18 0.87
C TYR A 114 -1.63 17.76 2.21
N THR A 115 -1.17 18.98 2.53
CA THR A 115 -1.55 19.74 3.72
C THR A 115 -1.82 21.19 3.36
N GLY A 116 -2.57 21.89 4.22
CA GLY A 116 -2.97 23.26 4.00
C GLY A 116 -4.04 23.42 2.92
N LYS A 117 -4.27 24.64 2.51
CA LYS A 117 -5.27 24.97 1.48
C LYS A 117 -4.65 24.91 0.09
N LYS A 118 -5.29 24.16 -0.83
CA LYS A 118 -4.87 23.99 -2.21
C LYS A 118 -5.97 24.41 -3.17
N LYS A 119 -5.61 25.14 -4.22
CA LYS A 119 -6.52 25.50 -5.29
C LYS A 119 -6.59 24.43 -6.36
N CYS A 120 -7.80 24.16 -6.87
CA CYS A 120 -8.07 23.20 -7.93
C CYS A 120 -8.99 23.80 -8.97
N LEU A 121 -8.90 23.32 -10.21
CA LEU A 121 -9.71 23.81 -11.33
C LEU A 121 -10.70 22.74 -11.79
N ILE A 122 -12.00 23.08 -11.78
CA ILE A 122 -13.06 22.29 -12.41
C ILE A 122 -13.51 23.00 -13.69
N LEU A 123 -13.43 22.27 -14.80
CA LEU A 123 -13.89 22.71 -16.11
C LEU A 123 -15.23 22.03 -16.41
N LEU A 124 -16.26 22.79 -16.77
CA LEU A 124 -17.54 22.23 -17.19
C LEU A 124 -17.56 22.06 -18.70
N ALA A 125 -17.73 20.83 -19.17
CA ALA A 125 -17.82 20.48 -20.58
C ALA A 125 -19.29 20.16 -20.96
N GLN A 126 -19.84 20.83 -21.95
CA GLN A 126 -21.10 20.42 -22.56
C GLN A 126 -20.93 20.28 -24.07
N PHE A 127 -21.84 19.58 -24.71
CA PHE A 127 -21.73 19.24 -26.12
C PHE A 127 -22.77 19.97 -26.97
N SER A 128 -22.61 20.01 -28.29
CA SER A 128 -23.58 20.60 -29.20
C SER A 128 -24.96 19.93 -29.09
N ASP A 129 -24.97 18.61 -28.89
CA ASP A 129 -26.14 17.74 -28.77
C ASP A 129 -26.56 17.45 -27.33
N LYS A 130 -25.73 17.78 -26.31
CA LYS A 130 -26.02 17.49 -24.90
C LYS A 130 -25.57 18.60 -23.98
N LYS A 131 -26.54 19.17 -23.26
CA LYS A 131 -26.33 20.26 -22.30
C LYS A 131 -26.51 19.75 -20.88
N PHE A 132 -25.96 20.46 -19.91
CA PHE A 132 -26.28 20.25 -18.50
C PHE A 132 -27.78 20.40 -18.26
N THR A 133 -28.31 19.64 -17.32
CA THR A 133 -29.75 19.60 -17.01
C THR A 133 -30.19 20.74 -16.08
N MET A 134 -29.27 21.34 -15.32
CA MET A 134 -29.56 22.49 -14.46
C MET A 134 -29.43 23.81 -15.23
N GLU A 135 -30.17 24.85 -14.78
CA GLU A 135 -30.21 26.16 -15.42
C GLU A 135 -28.86 26.90 -15.34
N ASP A 136 -28.20 26.86 -14.20
CA ASP A 136 -26.87 27.48 -13.98
C ASP A 136 -25.87 26.40 -13.50
N PRO A 137 -25.26 25.67 -14.44
CA PRO A 137 -24.30 24.59 -14.11
C PRO A 137 -23.10 25.12 -13.30
N LYS A 138 -22.60 26.31 -13.62
CA LYS A 138 -21.46 26.91 -12.93
C LYS A 138 -21.74 27.15 -11.46
N ALA A 139 -22.86 27.82 -11.17
CA ALA A 139 -23.28 28.10 -9.79
C ALA A 139 -23.58 26.80 -9.03
N PHE A 140 -24.23 25.83 -9.68
CA PHE A 140 -24.53 24.53 -9.08
C PHE A 140 -23.24 23.76 -8.71
N TYR A 141 -22.33 23.53 -9.66
CA TYR A 141 -21.10 22.81 -9.41
C TYR A 141 -20.11 23.55 -8.50
N ASN A 142 -20.18 24.90 -8.46
CA ASN A 142 -19.43 25.64 -7.46
C ASN A 142 -19.90 25.30 -6.03
N ARG A 143 -21.21 25.13 -5.82
CA ARG A 143 -21.76 24.70 -4.53
C ARG A 143 -21.42 23.23 -4.23
N VAL A 144 -21.59 22.34 -5.20
CA VAL A 144 -21.20 20.91 -5.07
C VAL A 144 -19.74 20.77 -4.69
N ALA A 145 -18.88 21.61 -5.25
CA ALA A 145 -17.44 21.54 -4.99
C ALA A 145 -17.04 22.17 -3.65
N ASN A 146 -17.63 23.32 -3.25
CA ASN A 146 -17.07 24.16 -2.21
C ASN A 146 -18.00 24.46 -1.02
N GLU A 147 -19.35 24.43 -1.19
CA GLU A 147 -20.26 24.90 -0.15
C GLU A 147 -20.22 24.01 1.08
N PRO A 148 -19.83 24.56 2.26
CA PRO A 148 -19.79 23.77 3.48
C PRO A 148 -21.19 23.23 3.85
N GLY A 149 -21.29 21.91 4.04
CA GLY A 149 -22.55 21.27 4.38
C GLY A 149 -23.57 21.23 3.24
N PHE A 150 -23.13 21.31 1.98
CA PHE A 150 -24.02 21.28 0.81
C PHE A 150 -25.01 20.10 0.90
N SER A 151 -26.32 20.42 0.88
CA SER A 151 -27.38 19.43 1.16
C SER A 151 -28.58 19.54 0.22
N GLU A 152 -28.39 20.13 -0.97
CA GLU A 152 -29.46 20.16 -1.99
C GLU A 152 -29.74 18.75 -2.48
N GLY A 153 -31.01 18.40 -2.61
CA GLY A 153 -31.41 17.06 -3.03
C GLY A 153 -30.91 15.95 -2.09
N LYS A 154 -30.05 15.07 -2.59
CA LYS A 154 -29.49 13.92 -1.84
C LYS A 154 -28.10 14.18 -1.28
N PHE A 155 -27.46 15.30 -1.61
CA PHE A 155 -26.09 15.60 -1.18
C PHE A 155 -25.97 15.69 0.35
N LYS A 156 -24.83 15.26 0.89
CA LYS A 156 -24.51 15.21 2.33
C LYS A 156 -23.30 16.09 2.68
N GLY A 157 -22.80 16.84 1.74
CA GLY A 157 -21.65 17.71 1.83
C GLY A 157 -21.08 17.99 0.46
N SER A 158 -20.14 18.90 0.36
CA SER A 158 -19.39 19.20 -0.85
C SER A 158 -18.15 18.30 -1.01
N VAL A 159 -17.52 18.36 -2.19
CA VAL A 159 -16.23 17.70 -2.44
C VAL A 159 -15.17 18.22 -1.46
N ALA A 160 -15.14 19.53 -1.19
CA ALA A 160 -14.24 20.12 -0.21
C ALA A 160 -14.50 19.59 1.21
N ASP A 161 -15.77 19.41 1.60
CA ASP A 161 -16.12 18.81 2.89
C ASP A 161 -15.59 17.37 3.00
N TYR A 162 -15.69 16.59 1.91
CA TYR A 162 -15.18 15.23 1.90
C TYR A 162 -13.68 15.20 2.22
N PHE A 163 -12.84 15.89 1.43
CA PHE A 163 -11.38 15.87 1.64
C PHE A 163 -10.96 16.49 2.97
N LYS A 164 -11.65 17.55 3.41
CA LYS A 164 -11.42 18.13 4.73
C LYS A 164 -11.70 17.14 5.86
N ALA A 165 -12.80 16.39 5.77
CA ALA A 165 -13.13 15.34 6.74
C ALA A 165 -12.11 14.20 6.71
N GLN A 166 -11.71 13.72 5.51
CA GLN A 166 -10.75 12.62 5.40
C GLN A 166 -9.39 12.95 6.00
N SER A 167 -8.96 14.21 5.87
CA SER A 167 -7.67 14.69 6.37
C SER A 167 -7.69 15.19 7.83
N ASN A 168 -8.83 15.11 8.54
CA ASN A 168 -9.03 15.74 9.83
C ASN A 168 -8.70 17.26 9.79
N GLY A 169 -9.07 17.93 8.70
CA GLY A 169 -8.83 19.34 8.45
C GLY A 169 -7.40 19.72 8.07
N LYS A 170 -6.50 18.76 7.87
CA LYS A 170 -5.11 19.04 7.46
C LYS A 170 -4.99 19.44 6.00
N PHE A 171 -5.91 19.00 5.15
CA PHE A 171 -5.94 19.25 3.71
C PHE A 171 -7.28 19.87 3.34
N GLU A 172 -7.26 21.08 2.82
CA GLU A 172 -8.44 21.82 2.40
C GLU A 172 -8.37 22.14 0.91
N MET A 173 -9.43 21.81 0.18
CA MET A 173 -9.56 22.05 -1.24
C MET A 173 -10.39 23.32 -1.46
N ASP A 174 -10.00 24.12 -2.45
CA ASP A 174 -10.70 25.33 -2.88
C ASP A 174 -10.82 25.30 -4.41
N PHE A 175 -12.02 25.07 -4.91
CA PHE A 175 -12.24 24.82 -6.33
C PHE A 175 -12.69 26.09 -7.06
N ASP A 176 -12.00 26.44 -8.13
CA ASP A 176 -12.50 27.39 -9.12
C ASP A 176 -13.25 26.58 -10.20
N VAL A 177 -14.52 26.94 -10.44
CA VAL A 177 -15.38 26.29 -11.44
C VAL A 177 -15.57 27.23 -12.63
N VAL A 178 -15.25 26.78 -13.84
CA VAL A 178 -15.32 27.58 -15.07
C VAL A 178 -16.05 26.85 -16.21
N GLY A 179 -16.52 27.61 -17.19
CA GLY A 179 -17.40 27.14 -18.23
C GLY A 179 -18.90 27.38 -17.88
N PRO A 180 -19.88 26.61 -18.45
CA PRO A 180 -19.69 25.43 -19.34
C PRO A 180 -19.22 25.80 -20.74
N TYR A 181 -18.23 25.06 -21.22
CA TYR A 181 -17.70 25.19 -22.59
C TYR A 181 -18.48 24.26 -23.52
N THR A 182 -19.01 24.78 -24.62
CA THR A 182 -19.70 23.97 -25.62
C THR A 182 -18.70 23.44 -26.63
N LEU A 183 -18.61 22.11 -26.70
CA LEU A 183 -17.74 21.36 -27.61
C LEU A 183 -18.56 20.75 -28.77
N GLY A 184 -17.97 19.85 -29.55
CA GLY A 184 -18.61 19.10 -30.60
C GLY A 184 -19.70 18.15 -30.12
N GLU A 185 -20.08 17.16 -30.92
CA GLU A 185 -21.06 16.12 -30.54
C GLU A 185 -20.50 15.18 -29.48
N SER A 186 -21.32 14.80 -28.48
CA SER A 186 -20.91 14.00 -27.32
C SER A 186 -20.33 12.64 -27.73
N ALA A 187 -20.94 11.97 -28.68
CA ALA A 187 -20.53 10.67 -29.20
C ALA A 187 -19.12 10.67 -29.87
N PHE A 188 -18.61 11.83 -30.30
CA PHE A 188 -17.24 11.93 -30.77
C PHE A 188 -16.21 11.69 -29.67
N TYR A 189 -16.46 12.24 -28.48
CA TYR A 189 -15.53 12.18 -27.35
C TYR A 189 -15.57 10.86 -26.59
N GLY A 190 -16.75 10.24 -26.48
CA GLY A 190 -16.96 8.90 -25.91
C GLY A 190 -16.83 7.76 -26.91
N LYS A 191 -16.29 8.04 -28.12
CA LYS A 191 -16.15 7.01 -29.14
C LYS A 191 -15.18 5.92 -28.77
N ASN A 192 -15.66 4.67 -28.85
CA ASN A 192 -14.83 3.49 -28.79
C ASN A 192 -14.37 3.06 -30.20
N ASP A 193 -13.15 2.58 -30.36
CA ASP A 193 -12.60 2.04 -31.61
C ASP A 193 -12.10 0.61 -31.41
N GLY A 194 -12.96 -0.34 -31.75
CA GLY A 194 -12.75 -1.74 -31.46
C GLY A 194 -12.72 -1.97 -29.94
N ASP A 195 -11.57 -2.41 -29.47
CA ASP A 195 -11.36 -2.56 -28.03
C ASP A 195 -10.77 -1.31 -27.34
N ALA A 196 -10.38 -0.27 -28.04
CA ALA A 196 -9.90 0.99 -27.47
C ALA A 196 -11.09 1.85 -27.04
N GLN A 197 -11.09 2.31 -25.79
CA GLN A 197 -12.16 3.13 -25.23
C GLN A 197 -11.80 4.61 -25.33
N ASP A 198 -12.82 5.46 -25.45
CA ASP A 198 -12.74 6.90 -25.35
C ASP A 198 -11.59 7.53 -26.16
N VAL A 199 -11.38 7.06 -27.41
CA VAL A 199 -10.18 7.41 -28.21
C VAL A 199 -10.02 8.92 -28.45
N ASN A 200 -11.06 9.72 -28.24
CA ASN A 200 -11.05 11.16 -28.45
C ASN A 200 -11.24 11.97 -27.15
N VAL A 201 -11.26 11.35 -25.98
CA VAL A 201 -11.49 12.08 -24.70
C VAL A 201 -10.50 13.19 -24.46
N GLN A 202 -9.22 13.01 -24.83
CA GLN A 202 -8.21 14.06 -24.70
C GLN A 202 -8.48 15.30 -25.54
N ALA A 203 -9.27 15.18 -26.61
CA ALA A 203 -9.74 16.32 -27.37
C ALA A 203 -10.80 17.13 -26.59
N MET A 204 -11.64 16.50 -25.74
CA MET A 204 -12.52 17.19 -24.81
C MET A 204 -11.70 18.01 -23.80
N ILE A 205 -10.72 17.38 -23.17
CA ILE A 205 -9.85 18.04 -22.18
C ILE A 205 -9.13 19.24 -22.81
N SER A 206 -8.48 19.02 -23.96
CA SER A 206 -7.77 20.07 -24.70
C SER A 206 -8.70 21.22 -25.13
N GLY A 207 -9.92 20.89 -25.56
CA GLY A 207 -10.94 21.86 -25.93
C GLY A 207 -11.37 22.73 -24.76
N CYS A 208 -11.62 22.15 -23.58
CA CYS A 208 -11.93 22.89 -22.35
C CYS A 208 -10.79 23.78 -21.93
N LEU A 209 -9.54 23.25 -21.92
CA LEU A 209 -8.35 24.02 -21.56
C LEU A 209 -8.12 25.21 -22.52
N GLY A 210 -8.29 24.98 -23.84
CA GLY A 210 -8.17 26.04 -24.83
C GLY A 210 -9.18 27.18 -24.62
N ASN A 211 -10.45 26.85 -24.27
CA ASN A 211 -11.47 27.83 -23.96
C ASN A 211 -11.13 28.57 -22.64
N ALA A 212 -10.68 27.88 -21.59
CA ALA A 212 -10.28 28.49 -20.33
C ALA A 212 -9.10 29.47 -20.51
N VAL A 213 -8.11 29.11 -21.32
CA VAL A 213 -7.01 30.01 -21.69
C VAL A 213 -7.51 31.24 -22.45
N ALA A 214 -8.44 31.06 -23.40
CA ALA A 214 -9.06 32.17 -24.15
C ALA A 214 -9.91 33.09 -23.28
N GLU A 215 -10.53 32.56 -22.23
CA GLU A 215 -11.25 33.30 -21.19
C GLU A 215 -10.30 34.07 -20.26
N GLY A 216 -9.02 33.78 -20.28
CA GLY A 216 -8.00 34.44 -19.46
C GLY A 216 -7.81 33.85 -18.07
N ILE A 217 -8.19 32.59 -17.87
CA ILE A 217 -7.97 31.90 -16.59
C ILE A 217 -6.45 31.80 -16.30
N ASP A 218 -6.07 32.21 -15.09
CA ASP A 218 -4.70 32.08 -14.60
C ASP A 218 -4.49 30.67 -14.00
N PHE A 219 -3.58 29.91 -14.56
CA PHE A 219 -3.25 28.55 -14.11
C PHE A 219 -2.17 28.49 -13.02
N ALA A 220 -1.58 29.62 -12.64
CA ALA A 220 -0.51 29.67 -11.63
C ALA A 220 -0.95 29.16 -10.24
N PRO A 221 -2.19 29.40 -9.75
CA PRO A 221 -2.62 28.90 -8.44
C PRO A 221 -2.78 27.39 -8.35
N TYR A 222 -2.85 26.67 -9.46
CA TYR A 222 -3.05 25.21 -9.53
C TYR A 222 -1.75 24.43 -9.66
N ASP A 223 -0.61 25.09 -9.76
CA ASP A 223 0.74 24.55 -9.68
C ASP A 223 1.21 24.66 -8.22
N TRP A 224 1.02 23.58 -7.45
CA TRP A 224 1.16 23.62 -5.99
C TRP A 224 2.61 23.58 -5.51
N ASP A 225 3.54 23.02 -6.30
CA ASP A 225 4.94 22.88 -5.95
C ASP A 225 5.87 23.83 -6.74
N GLY A 226 5.32 24.55 -7.70
CA GLY A 226 6.06 25.56 -8.48
C GLY A 226 6.92 24.99 -9.59
N ASP A 227 6.72 23.73 -9.99
CA ASP A 227 7.54 23.06 -11.02
C ASP A 227 7.14 23.45 -12.46
N GLY A 228 6.08 24.22 -12.61
CA GLY A 228 5.55 24.68 -13.89
C GLY A 228 4.45 23.80 -14.47
N GLN A 229 4.10 22.70 -13.81
CA GLN A 229 2.98 21.85 -14.16
C GLN A 229 1.85 22.05 -13.18
N VAL A 230 0.62 22.05 -13.67
CA VAL A 230 -0.59 22.00 -12.86
C VAL A 230 -0.76 20.59 -12.36
N GLU A 231 -0.97 20.41 -11.04
CA GLU A 231 -1.09 19.06 -10.44
C GLU A 231 -2.26 18.30 -11.02
N MET A 232 -3.38 18.98 -11.29
CA MET A 232 -4.52 18.41 -11.97
C MET A 232 -5.51 19.45 -12.45
N VAL A 233 -6.29 19.06 -13.45
CA VAL A 233 -7.58 19.69 -13.79
C VAL A 233 -8.65 18.64 -13.74
N PHE A 234 -9.86 19.03 -13.33
CA PHE A 234 -11.01 18.15 -13.31
C PHE A 234 -12.05 18.60 -14.33
N VAL A 235 -12.59 17.70 -15.14
CA VAL A 235 -13.64 18.00 -16.09
C VAL A 235 -14.95 17.31 -15.69
N VAL A 236 -15.99 18.07 -15.43
CA VAL A 236 -17.36 17.53 -15.33
C VAL A 236 -18.04 17.69 -16.68
N TYR A 237 -18.48 16.59 -17.27
CA TYR A 237 -19.14 16.63 -18.59
C TYR A 237 -20.64 16.35 -18.50
N ALA A 238 -21.42 17.05 -19.36
CA ALA A 238 -22.87 16.93 -19.42
C ALA A 238 -23.32 15.54 -19.87
N GLY A 239 -24.33 15.01 -19.20
CA GLY A 239 -24.93 13.72 -19.49
C GLY A 239 -24.39 12.56 -18.66
N ARG A 240 -24.61 11.31 -19.14
CA ARG A 240 -24.26 10.09 -18.44
C ARG A 240 -22.85 9.60 -18.77
N GLY A 241 -22.23 8.89 -17.80
CA GLY A 241 -20.99 8.17 -18.00
C GLY A 241 -21.19 6.70 -18.37
N GLU A 242 -20.23 6.07 -19.07
CA GLU A 242 -20.30 4.67 -19.45
C GLU A 242 -20.32 3.75 -18.23
N ALA A 243 -19.46 3.98 -17.24
CA ALA A 243 -19.37 3.20 -15.99
C ALA A 243 -20.70 3.11 -15.23
N THR A 244 -21.57 4.11 -15.40
CA THR A 244 -22.91 4.17 -14.79
C THR A 244 -24.04 3.90 -15.77
N GLY A 245 -23.75 3.20 -16.87
CA GLY A 245 -24.76 2.71 -17.81
C GLY A 245 -25.19 3.67 -18.93
N GLY A 246 -24.37 4.68 -19.25
CA GLY A 246 -24.62 5.65 -20.31
C GLY A 246 -24.70 5.04 -21.71
N GLY A 247 -23.89 4.03 -21.99
CA GLY A 247 -23.79 3.36 -23.29
C GLY A 247 -22.42 3.54 -23.93
N ASP A 248 -22.20 2.84 -25.04
CA ASP A 248 -20.89 2.67 -25.68
C ASP A 248 -20.29 3.94 -26.29
N ASP A 249 -21.11 4.98 -26.52
CA ASP A 249 -20.69 6.28 -27.06
C ASP A 249 -20.61 7.37 -25.96
N THR A 250 -20.60 6.98 -24.68
CA THR A 250 -20.44 7.89 -23.56
C THR A 250 -19.09 7.70 -22.90
N ILE A 251 -18.51 8.79 -22.39
CA ILE A 251 -17.17 8.78 -21.79
C ILE A 251 -17.19 7.97 -20.47
N TRP A 252 -16.17 7.13 -20.29
CA TRP A 252 -15.92 6.50 -19.00
C TRP A 252 -15.25 7.51 -18.04
N PRO A 253 -15.80 7.77 -16.84
CA PRO A 253 -15.11 8.59 -15.84
C PRO A 253 -13.75 8.01 -15.50
N HIS A 254 -12.70 8.85 -15.57
CA HIS A 254 -11.34 8.39 -15.34
C HIS A 254 -10.37 9.52 -15.02
N LYS A 255 -9.27 9.19 -14.36
CA LYS A 255 -8.06 10.00 -14.32
C LYS A 255 -7.14 9.60 -15.46
N GLY A 256 -6.62 10.57 -16.19
CA GLY A 256 -5.73 10.33 -17.32
C GLY A 256 -4.54 11.29 -17.36
N ARG A 257 -3.62 10.96 -18.26
CA ARG A 257 -2.48 11.81 -18.58
C ARG A 257 -2.52 12.18 -20.06
N MET A 258 -2.35 13.45 -20.37
CA MET A 258 -2.30 13.94 -21.74
C MET A 258 -1.10 13.33 -22.48
N VAL A 259 -1.33 12.75 -23.65
CA VAL A 259 -0.24 12.29 -24.55
C VAL A 259 0.66 13.44 -24.93
N SER A 260 0.07 14.60 -25.23
CA SER A 260 0.79 15.85 -25.48
C SER A 260 0.39 16.87 -24.41
N PRO A 261 1.33 17.30 -23.55
CA PRO A 261 1.06 18.33 -22.56
C PRO A 261 0.43 19.57 -23.19
N VAL A 262 -0.57 20.17 -22.52
CA VAL A 262 -1.27 21.35 -23.00
C VAL A 262 -0.71 22.60 -22.32
N ALA A 263 -0.22 23.56 -23.12
CA ALA A 263 0.27 24.82 -22.62
C ALA A 263 -0.91 25.73 -22.20
N CYS A 264 -0.91 26.15 -20.93
CA CYS A 264 -1.92 27.04 -20.34
C CYS A 264 -1.23 28.29 -19.78
N GLY A 265 -0.97 29.27 -20.65
CA GLY A 265 -0.17 30.44 -20.32
C GLY A 265 1.29 30.07 -20.03
N LYS A 266 1.74 30.30 -18.78
CA LYS A 266 3.10 29.94 -18.32
C LYS A 266 3.17 28.57 -17.68
N LYS A 267 2.04 27.88 -17.56
CA LYS A 267 1.92 26.56 -16.93
C LYS A 267 1.59 25.52 -17.97
N THR A 268 1.74 24.25 -17.60
CA THR A 268 1.45 23.12 -18.46
C THR A 268 0.52 22.16 -17.73
N VAL A 269 -0.54 21.71 -18.40
CA VAL A 269 -1.43 20.66 -17.92
C VAL A 269 -1.01 19.34 -18.54
N VAL A 270 -0.76 18.35 -17.68
CA VAL A 270 -0.37 16.99 -18.05
C VAL A 270 -1.37 15.98 -17.52
N ASP A 271 -1.76 16.08 -16.25
CA ASP A 271 -2.69 15.18 -15.59
C ASP A 271 -4.09 15.79 -15.54
N TYR A 272 -5.11 14.99 -15.77
CA TYR A 272 -6.51 15.37 -15.71
C TYR A 272 -7.36 14.27 -15.09
N ALA A 273 -8.55 14.61 -14.62
CA ALA A 273 -9.60 13.66 -14.32
C ALA A 273 -10.93 14.14 -14.90
N CYS A 274 -11.87 13.22 -15.11
CA CYS A 274 -13.21 13.60 -15.57
C CYS A 274 -14.30 12.73 -14.94
N SER A 275 -15.51 13.31 -14.85
CA SER A 275 -16.70 12.63 -14.34
C SER A 275 -17.96 13.15 -15.06
N ASN A 276 -19.01 12.34 -15.03
CA ASN A 276 -20.30 12.62 -15.63
C ASN A 276 -21.20 13.48 -14.73
N GLU A 277 -22.16 14.18 -15.36
CA GLU A 277 -23.24 14.89 -14.68
C GLU A 277 -24.31 13.94 -14.12
N LEU A 278 -24.73 12.94 -14.90
CA LEU A 278 -25.95 12.20 -14.65
C LEU A 278 -25.69 10.72 -14.35
N SER A 279 -26.39 10.21 -13.36
CA SER A 279 -26.51 8.79 -13.05
C SER A 279 -27.36 8.05 -14.10
N VAL A 280 -27.46 6.72 -13.99
CA VAL A 280 -28.33 5.87 -14.83
C VAL A 280 -29.80 6.28 -14.77
N SER A 281 -30.26 6.85 -13.66
CA SER A 281 -31.65 7.34 -13.46
C SER A 281 -31.94 8.71 -14.08
N ASN A 282 -30.97 9.36 -14.74
CA ASN A 282 -31.01 10.75 -15.18
C ASN A 282 -31.12 11.78 -14.05
N GLU A 283 -30.79 11.41 -12.84
CA GLU A 283 -30.60 12.35 -11.73
C GLU A 283 -29.13 12.81 -11.75
N VAL A 284 -28.88 14.00 -11.21
CA VAL A 284 -27.50 14.44 -10.99
C VAL A 284 -26.78 13.41 -10.14
N ASP A 285 -25.58 13.03 -10.54
CA ASP A 285 -24.79 12.03 -9.83
C ASP A 285 -24.22 12.61 -8.53
N GLY A 286 -23.93 11.74 -7.55
CA GLY A 286 -23.30 12.13 -6.31
C GLY A 286 -21.82 12.51 -6.51
N ILE A 287 -21.15 12.92 -5.42
CA ILE A 287 -19.73 13.30 -5.47
C ILE A 287 -18.76 12.11 -5.49
N GLY A 288 -19.25 10.89 -5.33
CA GLY A 288 -18.40 9.70 -5.13
C GLY A 288 -17.42 9.45 -6.28
N THR A 289 -17.89 9.54 -7.53
CA THR A 289 -17.03 9.42 -8.72
C THR A 289 -16.02 10.57 -8.79
N ILE A 290 -16.44 11.80 -8.49
CA ILE A 290 -15.55 12.98 -8.45
C ILE A 290 -14.45 12.75 -7.40
N CYS A 291 -14.81 12.31 -6.19
CA CYS A 291 -13.84 12.04 -5.13
C CYS A 291 -12.87 10.90 -5.48
N HIS A 292 -13.35 9.83 -6.12
CA HIS A 292 -12.54 8.70 -6.56
C HIS A 292 -11.49 9.13 -7.60
N GLU A 293 -11.92 9.75 -8.70
CA GLU A 293 -11.02 10.18 -9.76
C GLU A 293 -10.03 11.26 -9.28
N PHE A 294 -10.49 12.13 -8.39
CA PHE A 294 -9.63 13.11 -7.75
C PHE A 294 -8.56 12.45 -6.88
N SER A 295 -8.90 11.36 -6.19
CA SER A 295 -7.97 10.60 -5.35
C SER A 295 -6.84 9.95 -6.15
N HIS A 296 -7.11 9.54 -7.39
CA HIS A 296 -6.05 9.11 -8.30
C HIS A 296 -5.05 10.22 -8.62
N CYS A 297 -5.52 11.47 -8.72
CA CYS A 297 -4.63 12.62 -8.88
C CYS A 297 -3.76 12.85 -7.64
N LEU A 298 -4.23 12.48 -6.45
CA LEU A 298 -3.42 12.46 -5.22
C LEU A 298 -2.46 11.25 -5.17
N GLY A 299 -2.59 10.27 -6.07
CA GLY A 299 -1.69 9.13 -6.21
C GLY A 299 -2.20 7.81 -5.65
N TYR A 300 -3.47 7.71 -5.25
CA TYR A 300 -4.06 6.44 -4.79
C TYR A 300 -4.35 5.51 -5.96
N PRO A 301 -4.01 4.21 -5.86
CA PRO A 301 -4.40 3.22 -6.84
C PRO A 301 -5.84 2.75 -6.61
N ASP A 302 -6.40 2.06 -7.60
CA ASP A 302 -7.63 1.30 -7.43
C ASP A 302 -7.45 0.17 -6.42
N ALA A 303 -8.45 -0.01 -5.55
CA ALA A 303 -8.47 -1.04 -4.52
C ALA A 303 -9.36 -2.24 -4.89
N TYR A 304 -9.82 -2.34 -6.14
CA TYR A 304 -10.54 -3.50 -6.69
C TYR A 304 -9.65 -4.34 -7.62
N ASP A 305 -10.13 -5.51 -8.00
CA ASP A 305 -9.45 -6.38 -8.98
C ASP A 305 -9.65 -5.85 -10.42
N VAL A 306 -8.81 -4.91 -10.83
CA VAL A 306 -8.90 -4.22 -12.13
C VAL A 306 -8.75 -5.15 -13.33
N ASN A 307 -8.19 -6.35 -13.18
CA ASN A 307 -8.04 -7.34 -14.25
C ASN A 307 -9.03 -8.50 -14.14
N TYR A 308 -9.93 -8.49 -13.17
CA TYR A 308 -10.91 -9.56 -12.93
C TYR A 308 -10.27 -10.95 -12.87
N THR A 309 -9.19 -11.05 -12.10
CA THR A 309 -8.39 -12.26 -11.89
C THR A 309 -8.99 -13.19 -10.84
N GLY A 310 -10.08 -12.77 -10.19
CA GLY A 310 -10.85 -13.53 -9.21
C GLY A 310 -10.55 -13.11 -7.76
N LEU A 311 -9.90 -11.96 -7.57
CA LEU A 311 -9.69 -11.33 -6.27
C LEU A 311 -10.86 -10.40 -5.95
N TYR A 312 -11.03 -10.03 -4.68
CA TYR A 312 -12.17 -9.22 -4.25
C TYR A 312 -11.85 -7.72 -4.12
N GLY A 313 -10.69 -7.42 -3.57
CA GLY A 313 -10.31 -6.06 -3.21
C GLY A 313 -10.95 -5.59 -1.90
N MET A 314 -11.34 -4.32 -1.85
CA MET A 314 -11.86 -3.65 -0.66
C MET A 314 -13.39 -3.50 -0.61
N GLY A 315 -14.11 -3.94 -1.66
CA GLY A 315 -15.57 -3.86 -1.71
C GLY A 315 -16.12 -2.45 -1.53
N THR A 316 -17.22 -2.30 -0.79
CA THR A 316 -17.86 -1.01 -0.49
C THR A 316 -17.22 -0.28 0.71
N TRP A 317 -16.17 -0.85 1.33
CA TRP A 317 -15.47 -0.26 2.46
C TRP A 317 -14.49 0.86 2.08
N ASP A 318 -14.19 1.02 0.81
CA ASP A 318 -13.13 1.88 0.31
C ASP A 318 -13.58 2.71 -0.89
N LEU A 319 -13.26 4.02 -0.88
CA LEU A 319 -13.54 4.93 -1.98
C LEU A 319 -12.91 4.47 -3.29
N MET A 320 -11.68 3.92 -3.24
CA MET A 320 -10.93 3.47 -4.42
C MET A 320 -11.38 2.09 -4.92
N CYS A 321 -12.50 1.60 -4.40
CA CYS A 321 -13.21 0.39 -4.85
C CYS A 321 -14.68 0.74 -5.14
N GLN A 322 -15.63 -0.10 -4.77
CA GLN A 322 -17.08 0.15 -4.97
C GLN A 322 -17.67 1.16 -3.96
N GLY A 323 -16.92 1.56 -2.94
CA GLY A 323 -17.36 2.52 -1.93
C GLY A 323 -17.62 3.94 -2.45
N ASN A 324 -17.11 4.28 -3.65
CA ASN A 324 -17.48 5.51 -4.34
C ASN A 324 -18.98 5.55 -4.73
N TYR A 325 -19.61 4.39 -4.90
CA TYR A 325 -21.02 4.27 -5.26
C TYR A 325 -21.98 4.14 -4.05
N ASN A 326 -21.47 4.16 -2.82
CA ASN A 326 -22.31 4.10 -1.63
C ASN A 326 -23.35 5.21 -1.66
N ASP A 327 -24.61 4.87 -1.31
CA ASP A 327 -25.78 5.77 -1.41
C ASP A 327 -25.87 6.44 -2.81
N ASN A 328 -25.58 5.70 -3.87
CA ASN A 328 -25.50 6.21 -5.24
C ASN A 328 -24.50 7.38 -5.43
N GLY A 329 -23.39 7.34 -4.68
CA GLY A 329 -22.34 8.35 -4.72
C GLY A 329 -22.59 9.60 -3.89
N PHE A 330 -23.74 9.70 -3.19
CA PHE A 330 -24.04 10.83 -2.33
C PHE A 330 -23.35 10.75 -0.96
N THR A 331 -23.02 9.52 -0.53
CA THR A 331 -22.31 9.26 0.72
C THR A 331 -21.18 8.26 0.46
N PRO A 332 -20.15 8.64 -0.34
CA PRO A 332 -19.05 7.72 -0.63
C PRO A 332 -18.30 7.35 0.64
N ALA A 333 -17.72 6.15 0.67
CA ALA A 333 -16.93 5.67 1.80
C ALA A 333 -15.80 6.66 2.14
N GLY A 334 -15.55 6.85 3.43
CA GLY A 334 -14.36 7.55 3.90
C GLY A 334 -13.10 6.75 3.58
N TYR A 335 -11.96 7.44 3.50
CA TYR A 335 -10.65 6.78 3.36
C TYR A 335 -10.38 5.84 4.54
N THR A 336 -9.77 4.70 4.23
CA THR A 336 -9.25 3.77 5.22
C THR A 336 -8.08 4.38 5.99
N ALA A 337 -7.71 3.76 7.11
CA ALA A 337 -6.51 4.17 7.85
C ALA A 337 -5.24 4.08 6.99
N TYR A 338 -5.18 3.15 6.03
CA TYR A 338 -4.07 3.02 5.10
C TYR A 338 -3.90 4.27 4.23
N GLU A 339 -4.97 4.72 3.59
CA GLU A 339 -4.94 5.90 2.72
C GLU A 339 -4.62 7.18 3.50
N LYS A 340 -5.24 7.36 4.68
CA LYS A 340 -4.94 8.49 5.57
C LYS A 340 -3.49 8.47 6.06
N TYR A 341 -2.95 7.29 6.35
CA TYR A 341 -1.54 7.10 6.73
C TYR A 341 -0.59 7.41 5.57
N ALA A 342 -0.89 6.90 4.38
CA ALA A 342 -0.12 7.16 3.16
C ALA A 342 -0.05 8.65 2.81
N ALA A 343 -1.14 9.40 2.99
CA ALA A 343 -1.16 10.86 2.81
C ALA A 343 -0.45 11.65 3.94
N GLY A 344 -0.06 10.99 5.02
CA GLY A 344 0.51 11.66 6.20
C GLY A 344 -0.52 12.38 7.06
N TRP A 345 -1.81 12.09 6.87
CA TRP A 345 -2.88 12.73 7.65
C TRP A 345 -3.05 12.12 9.04
N ILE A 346 -2.72 10.85 9.21
CA ILE A 346 -2.65 10.17 10.50
C ILE A 346 -1.29 9.50 10.70
N SER A 347 -0.98 9.13 11.93
CA SER A 347 0.19 8.33 12.30
C SER A 347 -0.32 7.18 13.15
N PRO A 348 -0.53 5.98 12.56
CA PRO A 348 -0.99 4.83 13.32
C PRO A 348 -0.07 4.49 14.49
N ILE A 349 -0.66 4.05 15.59
CA ILE A 349 0.07 3.61 16.79
C ILE A 349 0.59 2.20 16.56
N GLU A 350 1.92 2.03 16.55
CA GLU A 350 2.52 0.72 16.32
C GLU A 350 2.46 -0.14 17.58
N LEU A 351 1.83 -1.33 17.45
CA LEU A 351 1.67 -2.32 18.50
C LEU A 351 2.89 -3.26 18.51
N LYS A 352 3.73 -3.14 19.52
CA LYS A 352 4.93 -3.99 19.71
C LYS A 352 4.79 -4.91 20.91
N GLU A 353 4.22 -4.41 21.98
CA GLU A 353 4.07 -5.12 23.26
C GLU A 353 2.62 -5.51 23.51
N ASN A 354 2.43 -6.52 24.35
CA ASN A 354 1.10 -6.91 24.79
C ASN A 354 0.37 -5.73 25.43
N THR A 355 -0.80 -5.39 24.93
CA THR A 355 -1.56 -4.24 25.41
C THR A 355 -3.06 -4.44 25.24
N SER A 356 -3.84 -3.77 26.08
CA SER A 356 -5.29 -3.63 25.88
C SER A 356 -5.61 -2.20 25.51
N VAL A 357 -6.36 -2.01 24.47
CA VAL A 357 -6.77 -0.71 23.94
C VAL A 357 -8.28 -0.58 24.08
N SER A 358 -8.75 0.59 24.51
CA SER A 358 -10.18 0.86 24.68
C SER A 358 -10.51 2.32 24.35
N GLY A 359 -11.77 2.62 24.10
CA GLY A 359 -12.23 3.96 23.77
C GLY A 359 -11.78 4.44 22.40
N ILE A 360 -11.50 3.55 21.46
CA ILE A 360 -11.12 3.88 20.10
C ILE A 360 -12.30 4.51 19.39
N LYS A 361 -12.23 5.80 19.14
CA LYS A 361 -13.27 6.52 18.39
C LYS A 361 -13.38 6.01 16.95
N PRO A 362 -14.54 6.19 16.30
CA PRO A 362 -14.63 5.99 14.86
C PRO A 362 -13.56 6.78 14.08
N LEU A 363 -13.00 6.19 13.03
CA LEU A 363 -12.00 6.85 12.19
C LEU A 363 -12.55 8.15 11.58
N ALA A 364 -13.85 8.18 11.26
CA ALA A 364 -14.57 9.37 10.79
C ALA A 364 -14.64 10.51 11.81
N ASP A 365 -14.50 10.21 13.11
CA ASP A 365 -14.46 11.19 14.22
C ASP A 365 -13.01 11.53 14.63
N GLY A 366 -12.03 11.21 13.79
CA GLY A 366 -10.61 11.41 14.08
C GLY A 366 -10.04 10.41 15.08
N GLY A 367 -10.61 9.20 15.15
CA GLY A 367 -10.10 8.11 15.99
C GLY A 367 -8.72 7.62 15.54
N ASP A 368 -8.00 7.03 16.51
CA ASP A 368 -6.70 6.43 16.26
C ASP A 368 -6.82 5.14 15.43
N ALA A 369 -5.80 4.89 14.62
CA ALA A 369 -5.56 3.60 13.99
C ALA A 369 -4.34 2.93 14.64
N TYR A 370 -4.32 1.59 14.59
CA TYR A 370 -3.26 0.79 15.18
C TYR A 370 -2.61 -0.06 14.09
N LEU A 371 -1.31 -0.28 14.22
CA LEU A 371 -0.50 -0.96 13.23
C LEU A 371 0.36 -2.02 13.89
N PHE A 372 0.46 -3.21 13.30
CA PHE A 372 1.59 -4.09 13.57
C PHE A 372 2.13 -4.69 12.28
N ARG A 373 3.46 -4.87 12.24
CA ARG A 373 4.20 -5.30 11.06
C ARG A 373 4.59 -6.77 11.14
N ASN A 374 4.74 -7.39 9.98
CA ASN A 374 5.51 -8.62 9.87
C ASN A 374 6.98 -8.30 10.24
N PRO A 375 7.55 -8.88 11.31
CA PRO A 375 8.89 -8.52 11.76
C PRO A 375 10.00 -8.78 10.75
N ASN A 376 9.76 -9.70 9.82
CA ASN A 376 10.71 -10.06 8.76
C ASN A 376 10.43 -9.37 7.43
N HIS A 377 9.33 -8.60 7.32
CA HIS A 377 8.95 -7.88 6.10
C HIS A 377 8.15 -6.62 6.45
N ALA A 378 8.86 -5.52 6.68
CA ALA A 378 8.27 -4.29 7.24
C ALA A 378 7.20 -3.65 6.36
N ASP A 379 7.20 -3.91 5.05
CA ASP A 379 6.19 -3.43 4.11
C ASP A 379 4.89 -4.25 4.17
N GLU A 380 4.88 -5.39 4.89
CA GLU A 380 3.69 -6.16 5.19
C GLU A 380 3.22 -5.90 6.62
N TYR A 381 1.98 -5.43 6.75
CA TYR A 381 1.41 -5.07 8.05
C TYR A 381 -0.11 -5.14 8.06
N TYR A 382 -0.66 -5.24 9.28
CA TYR A 382 -2.07 -5.06 9.54
C TYR A 382 -2.31 -3.66 10.10
N LEU A 383 -3.39 -3.01 9.63
CA LEU A 383 -3.95 -1.79 10.17
C LEU A 383 -5.31 -2.06 10.77
N ILE A 384 -5.52 -1.61 12.00
CA ILE A 384 -6.75 -1.80 12.78
C ILE A 384 -7.40 -0.43 12.93
N GLU A 385 -8.65 -0.31 12.50
CA GLU A 385 -9.42 0.92 12.56
C GLU A 385 -10.85 0.66 13.01
N ASN A 386 -11.49 1.64 13.62
CA ASN A 386 -12.91 1.58 13.98
C ASN A 386 -13.74 2.30 12.91
N ARG A 387 -14.59 1.57 12.19
CA ARG A 387 -15.52 2.10 11.19
C ARG A 387 -16.94 2.02 11.72
N GLN A 388 -17.64 3.14 11.72
CA GLN A 388 -19.04 3.20 12.16
C GLN A 388 -19.86 3.90 11.07
N GLN A 389 -21.11 3.46 10.88
CA GLN A 389 -22.05 4.08 9.92
C GLN A 389 -22.40 5.51 10.34
N LYS A 390 -21.46 6.43 10.15
CA LYS A 390 -21.51 7.82 10.60
C LYS A 390 -20.72 8.75 9.64
N GLY A 391 -21.20 9.95 9.47
CA GLY A 391 -20.55 10.92 8.56
C GLY A 391 -20.47 10.38 7.14
N TRP A 392 -19.30 10.41 6.51
CA TRP A 392 -19.10 9.85 5.18
C TRP A 392 -19.14 8.30 5.16
N ASP A 393 -19.00 7.66 6.30
CA ASP A 393 -19.16 6.21 6.47
C ASP A 393 -20.62 5.79 6.72
N ALA A 394 -21.59 6.71 6.72
CA ALA A 394 -22.99 6.41 7.05
C ALA A 394 -23.65 5.36 6.12
N ALA A 395 -23.14 5.21 4.91
CA ALA A 395 -23.63 4.25 3.92
C ALA A 395 -22.72 3.02 3.74
N LEU A 396 -21.80 2.75 4.66
CA LEU A 396 -21.05 1.49 4.69
C LEU A 396 -21.98 0.30 4.91
N ALA A 397 -21.56 -0.87 4.44
CA ALA A 397 -22.33 -2.10 4.59
C ALA A 397 -22.53 -2.51 6.06
N GLY A 398 -21.59 -2.18 6.94
CA GLY A 398 -21.62 -2.54 8.36
C GLY A 398 -20.85 -1.58 9.25
N SER A 399 -20.74 -1.91 10.53
CA SER A 399 -20.01 -1.15 11.56
C SER A 399 -19.17 -2.08 12.43
N GLY A 400 -17.96 -1.66 12.79
CA GLY A 400 -17.09 -2.41 13.70
C GLY A 400 -15.61 -2.07 13.49
N ILE A 401 -14.77 -2.95 14.01
CA ILE A 401 -13.32 -2.89 13.78
C ILE A 401 -13.02 -3.50 12.42
N MET A 402 -12.40 -2.73 11.53
CA MET A 402 -11.82 -3.24 10.29
C MET A 402 -10.34 -3.55 10.50
N ILE A 403 -9.90 -4.67 9.97
CA ILE A 403 -8.51 -5.12 10.01
C ILE A 403 -8.01 -5.22 8.58
N ASN A 404 -7.31 -4.18 8.14
CA ASN A 404 -6.76 -4.11 6.80
C ASN A 404 -5.40 -4.82 6.75
N HIS A 405 -5.15 -5.58 5.69
CA HIS A 405 -3.89 -6.27 5.44
C HIS A 405 -3.21 -5.64 4.23
N ILE A 406 -2.07 -5.03 4.47
CA ILE A 406 -1.26 -4.35 3.46
C ILE A 406 0.04 -5.12 3.26
N ASP A 407 0.40 -5.44 2.02
CA ASP A 407 1.72 -5.88 1.59
C ASP A 407 2.20 -4.95 0.47
N TYR A 408 2.79 -3.82 0.87
CA TYR A 408 3.14 -2.75 -0.05
C TYR A 408 4.19 -3.19 -1.06
N ASN A 409 3.90 -2.94 -2.34
CA ASN A 409 4.84 -3.16 -3.45
C ASN A 409 4.76 -2.00 -4.43
N LEU A 410 5.83 -1.21 -4.53
CA LEU A 410 5.90 -0.01 -5.37
C LEU A 410 5.46 -0.27 -6.82
N LYS A 411 5.83 -1.41 -7.39
CA LYS A 411 5.51 -1.75 -8.79
C LYS A 411 4.02 -2.05 -8.98
N ALA A 412 3.42 -2.80 -8.03
CA ALA A 412 1.99 -3.10 -8.06
C ALA A 412 1.15 -1.82 -7.91
N TRP A 413 1.56 -0.89 -7.03
CA TRP A 413 0.89 0.41 -6.87
C TRP A 413 0.99 1.26 -8.13
N ASN A 414 2.18 1.37 -8.72
CA ASN A 414 2.38 2.18 -9.92
C ASN A 414 1.67 1.64 -11.17
N TYR A 415 1.46 0.32 -11.24
CA TYR A 415 0.70 -0.29 -12.33
C TYR A 415 -0.81 -0.32 -12.06
N ASN A 416 -1.25 0.27 -10.94
CA ASN A 416 -2.65 0.29 -10.52
C ASN A 416 -3.25 -1.12 -10.36
N ILE A 417 -2.48 -2.04 -9.77
CA ILE A 417 -2.86 -3.45 -9.60
C ILE A 417 -2.60 -4.00 -8.20
N PRO A 418 -2.74 -3.24 -7.09
CA PRO A 418 -2.46 -3.80 -5.76
C PRO A 418 -3.32 -5.03 -5.46
N ASN A 419 -4.52 -5.10 -6.02
CA ASN A 419 -5.46 -6.19 -5.83
C ASN A 419 -5.79 -6.98 -7.11
N SER A 420 -4.87 -6.99 -8.09
CA SER A 420 -5.04 -7.77 -9.32
C SER A 420 -3.81 -8.59 -9.61
N MET A 421 -3.97 -9.84 -9.99
CA MET A 421 -2.84 -10.67 -10.41
C MET A 421 -2.27 -10.18 -11.74
N MET A 422 -0.95 -10.06 -11.80
CA MET A 422 -0.21 -9.78 -13.02
C MET A 422 1.15 -10.51 -12.98
N ALA A 423 1.37 -11.42 -13.91
CA ALA A 423 2.59 -12.23 -13.96
C ALA A 423 3.86 -11.38 -13.90
N GLY A 424 4.77 -11.70 -12.99
CA GLY A 424 6.03 -11.00 -12.76
C GLY A 424 5.91 -9.63 -12.05
N VAL A 425 4.72 -9.25 -11.61
CA VAL A 425 4.46 -7.99 -10.88
C VAL A 425 3.69 -8.23 -9.60
N ASN A 426 2.54 -8.89 -9.66
CA ASN A 426 1.67 -9.12 -8.51
C ASN A 426 1.03 -10.50 -8.54
N ASP A 427 1.06 -11.22 -7.44
CA ASP A 427 0.60 -12.61 -7.29
C ASP A 427 -0.50 -12.79 -6.22
N HIS A 428 -0.92 -11.72 -5.53
CA HIS A 428 -1.96 -11.75 -4.51
C HIS A 428 -2.59 -10.37 -4.28
N GLU A 429 -3.65 -10.30 -3.45
CA GLU A 429 -4.20 -9.04 -2.93
C GLU A 429 -3.22 -8.41 -1.95
N ARG A 430 -2.80 -7.17 -2.21
CA ARG A 430 -1.83 -6.46 -1.38
C ARG A 430 -2.42 -5.33 -0.56
N MET A 431 -3.64 -4.92 -0.86
CA MET A 431 -4.42 -3.94 -0.13
C MET A 431 -5.81 -4.51 0.09
N THR A 432 -6.02 -5.22 1.19
CA THR A 432 -7.23 -5.98 1.44
C THR A 432 -7.59 -5.95 2.93
N PHE A 433 -8.61 -6.68 3.34
CA PHE A 433 -9.02 -6.77 4.73
C PHE A 433 -9.25 -8.23 5.16
N VAL A 434 -9.34 -8.46 6.48
CA VAL A 434 -9.62 -9.75 7.10
C VAL A 434 -11.08 -9.74 7.58
N PRO A 435 -12.03 -10.34 6.83
CA PRO A 435 -13.45 -10.30 7.18
C PRO A 435 -13.74 -11.20 8.38
N ALA A 436 -14.59 -10.73 9.30
CA ALA A 436 -14.94 -11.48 10.52
C ALA A 436 -15.70 -12.77 10.23
N ASP A 437 -16.53 -12.80 9.19
CA ASP A 437 -17.25 -13.99 8.75
C ASP A 437 -16.37 -14.96 7.93
N ASN A 438 -15.18 -14.55 7.50
CA ASN A 438 -14.24 -15.27 6.63
C ASN A 438 -14.73 -15.40 5.18
N VAL A 439 -15.56 -14.47 4.71
CA VAL A 439 -16.09 -14.46 3.35
C VAL A 439 -15.90 -13.08 2.74
N LYS A 440 -15.27 -13.00 1.59
CA LYS A 440 -15.18 -11.77 0.79
C LYS A 440 -16.20 -11.83 -0.35
N SER A 441 -17.33 -11.16 -0.19
CA SER A 441 -18.42 -11.20 -1.16
C SER A 441 -19.36 -10.01 -0.96
N GLU A 442 -19.90 -9.47 -2.04
CA GLU A 442 -20.92 -8.42 -2.00
C GLU A 442 -22.13 -8.75 -1.11
N LYS A 443 -22.43 -10.04 -0.95
CA LYS A 443 -23.59 -10.52 -0.17
C LYS A 443 -23.31 -10.63 1.31
N SER A 444 -22.08 -10.47 1.74
CA SER A 444 -21.65 -10.66 3.13
C SER A 444 -20.90 -9.45 3.69
N GLU A 445 -20.75 -8.36 2.97
CA GLU A 445 -20.00 -7.18 3.42
C GLU A 445 -20.49 -6.64 4.78
N GLU A 446 -21.78 -6.78 5.10
CA GLU A 446 -22.32 -6.38 6.40
C GLU A 446 -21.74 -7.18 7.58
N TYR A 447 -21.07 -8.34 7.32
CA TYR A 447 -20.50 -9.25 8.29
C TYR A 447 -18.96 -9.20 8.34
N ASP A 448 -18.33 -8.32 7.57
CA ASP A 448 -16.87 -8.20 7.49
C ASP A 448 -16.24 -7.62 8.75
N ALA A 449 -16.90 -6.64 9.36
CA ALA A 449 -16.38 -5.92 10.51
C ALA A 449 -16.43 -6.75 11.80
N TRP A 450 -15.39 -6.61 12.64
CA TRP A 450 -15.29 -7.27 13.93
C TRP A 450 -15.92 -6.44 15.05
N PRO A 451 -16.54 -7.09 16.09
CA PRO A 451 -16.85 -8.53 16.17
C PRO A 451 -18.05 -8.90 15.32
N TYR A 452 -18.11 -10.16 14.86
CA TYR A 452 -19.28 -10.71 14.18
C TYR A 452 -19.80 -11.97 14.91
N GLY A 453 -21.04 -11.93 15.39
CA GLY A 453 -21.61 -12.99 16.21
C GLY A 453 -20.77 -13.23 17.47
N ASN A 454 -20.23 -14.43 17.63
CA ASN A 454 -19.30 -14.77 18.71
C ASN A 454 -17.83 -14.69 18.32
N LYS A 455 -17.54 -14.21 17.09
CA LYS A 455 -16.18 -14.04 16.59
C LYS A 455 -15.66 -12.66 17.02
N ASN A 456 -14.87 -12.63 18.07
CA ASN A 456 -14.23 -11.43 18.60
C ASN A 456 -12.72 -11.62 18.78
N ARG A 457 -12.15 -12.63 18.07
CA ARG A 457 -10.75 -13.01 18.17
C ARG A 457 -10.19 -13.38 16.80
N LEU A 458 -9.03 -12.79 16.47
CA LEU A 458 -8.20 -13.14 15.31
C LEU A 458 -6.84 -13.62 15.82
N ALA A 459 -6.40 -14.81 15.40
CA ALA A 459 -5.12 -15.41 15.77
C ALA A 459 -4.67 -16.42 14.70
N ASN A 460 -3.49 -17.01 14.87
CA ASN A 460 -2.96 -18.00 13.94
C ASN A 460 -3.87 -19.25 13.76
N ASN A 461 -4.66 -19.58 14.78
CA ASN A 461 -5.52 -20.78 14.85
C ASN A 461 -7.02 -20.48 14.78
N THR A 462 -7.40 -19.30 14.35
CA THR A 462 -8.81 -18.93 14.13
C THR A 462 -9.21 -19.08 12.66
N THR A 463 -10.50 -18.91 12.36
CA THR A 463 -11.03 -18.81 11.00
C THR A 463 -11.88 -17.54 10.92
N PRO A 464 -11.36 -16.50 10.20
CA PRO A 464 -10.08 -16.43 9.49
C PRO A 464 -8.88 -16.54 10.43
N ALA A 465 -7.71 -16.92 9.86
CA ALA A 465 -6.44 -16.93 10.56
C ALA A 465 -5.65 -15.63 10.32
N CYS A 466 -4.76 -15.29 11.27
CA CYS A 466 -3.88 -14.13 11.15
C CYS A 466 -2.67 -14.48 10.28
N THR A 467 -2.83 -14.42 8.95
CA THR A 467 -1.83 -14.86 7.96
C THR A 467 -0.96 -13.72 7.47
N SER A 468 0.22 -14.07 6.92
CA SER A 468 1.05 -13.19 6.12
C SER A 468 1.30 -13.77 4.72
N TYR A 469 1.61 -12.93 3.76
CA TYR A 469 2.06 -13.36 2.43
C TYR A 469 3.55 -13.68 2.42
N ASN A 470 4.33 -12.92 3.17
CA ASN A 470 5.75 -13.10 3.32
C ASN A 470 6.07 -13.96 4.56
N LEU A 471 7.21 -14.63 4.55
CA LEU A 471 7.65 -15.42 5.69
C LEU A 471 7.92 -14.52 6.89
N ASN A 472 7.46 -14.95 8.06
CA ASN A 472 7.80 -14.33 9.33
C ASN A 472 9.16 -14.86 9.84
N THR A 473 9.68 -14.31 10.92
CA THR A 473 10.98 -14.67 11.53
C THR A 473 11.09 -16.14 11.94
N ASP A 474 9.96 -16.81 12.20
CA ASP A 474 9.89 -18.24 12.50
C ASP A 474 9.77 -19.14 11.25
N GLY A 475 9.81 -18.56 10.05
CA GLY A 475 9.68 -19.26 8.77
C GLY A 475 8.24 -19.65 8.40
N THR A 476 7.24 -19.21 9.16
CA THR A 476 5.82 -19.43 8.83
C THR A 476 5.25 -18.24 8.03
N LYS A 477 4.09 -18.44 7.42
CA LYS A 477 3.27 -17.37 6.82
C LYS A 477 2.14 -16.96 7.77
N LEU A 478 2.49 -16.64 9.01
CA LEU A 478 1.58 -16.17 10.06
C LEU A 478 2.13 -14.89 10.65
N MET A 479 1.24 -13.97 11.01
CA MET A 479 1.65 -12.72 11.66
C MET A 479 2.06 -12.93 13.12
N ASN A 480 1.75 -14.10 13.71
CA ASN A 480 2.10 -14.47 15.08
C ASN A 480 1.62 -13.45 16.12
N ILE A 481 0.33 -13.07 16.00
CA ILE A 481 -0.32 -12.21 16.98
C ILE A 481 -1.68 -12.79 17.40
N ILE A 482 -2.21 -12.25 18.47
CA ILE A 482 -3.60 -12.41 18.86
C ILE A 482 -4.22 -11.02 19.03
N LEU A 483 -5.31 -10.80 18.32
CA LEU A 483 -6.30 -9.76 18.63
C LEU A 483 -7.48 -10.48 19.29
N SER A 484 -7.82 -10.11 20.52
CA SER A 484 -8.95 -10.71 21.26
C SER A 484 -9.79 -9.64 21.94
N ASP A 485 -10.92 -10.07 22.49
CA ASP A 485 -11.84 -9.21 23.21
C ASP A 485 -12.29 -7.99 22.40
N MET A 486 -12.32 -8.17 21.06
CA MET A 486 -12.80 -7.13 20.17
C MET A 486 -14.25 -6.82 20.48
N ALA A 487 -14.55 -5.56 20.76
CA ALA A 487 -15.90 -5.12 21.16
C ALA A 487 -16.19 -3.70 20.67
N ILE A 488 -17.46 -3.43 20.44
CA ILE A 488 -18.00 -2.09 20.16
C ILE A 488 -18.92 -1.71 21.32
N ALA A 489 -18.63 -0.59 21.97
CA ALA A 489 -19.46 -0.03 23.04
C ALA A 489 -20.69 0.67 22.47
N ALA A 490 -21.67 0.96 23.32
CA ALA A 490 -22.93 1.59 22.92
C ALA A 490 -22.76 3.00 22.33
N ASP A 491 -21.67 3.68 22.64
CA ASP A 491 -21.31 4.98 22.07
C ASP A 491 -20.53 4.89 20.72
N GLY A 492 -20.34 3.68 20.22
CA GLY A 492 -19.61 3.40 18.98
C GLY A 492 -18.10 3.35 19.15
N THR A 493 -17.55 3.49 20.35
CA THR A 493 -16.12 3.28 20.57
C THR A 493 -15.75 1.81 20.54
N ALA A 494 -14.55 1.50 20.04
CA ALA A 494 -14.04 0.13 19.94
C ALA A 494 -13.02 -0.17 21.03
N SER A 495 -12.81 -1.46 21.28
CA SER A 495 -11.74 -1.96 22.15
C SER A 495 -11.24 -3.32 21.67
N PHE A 496 -10.00 -3.65 21.98
CA PHE A 496 -9.39 -4.96 21.75
C PHE A 496 -8.19 -5.19 22.68
N THR A 497 -7.78 -6.45 22.82
CA THR A 497 -6.53 -6.86 23.44
C THR A 497 -5.59 -7.38 22.37
N PHE A 498 -4.36 -6.86 22.34
CA PHE A 498 -3.29 -7.28 21.45
C PHE A 498 -2.23 -8.09 22.21
N GLN A 499 -1.83 -9.23 21.65
CA GLN A 499 -0.71 -10.03 22.13
C GLN A 499 0.25 -10.32 20.98
N ASN A 500 1.52 -9.98 21.15
CA ASN A 500 2.57 -10.29 20.20
C ASN A 500 3.17 -11.66 20.55
N LEU A 501 2.99 -12.64 19.66
CA LEU A 501 3.56 -13.99 19.78
C LEU A 501 4.86 -14.13 18.99
N ASN A 502 5.16 -13.14 18.14
CA ASN A 502 6.49 -13.11 17.56
C ASN A 502 7.42 -13.16 18.77
N LYS A 503 8.35 -14.08 18.76
CA LYS A 503 9.50 -13.87 19.61
C LYS A 503 9.98 -12.50 19.20
N THR A 504 9.65 -11.46 19.95
CA THR A 504 10.50 -10.31 20.03
C THR A 504 11.86 -10.94 20.03
N ALA A 505 12.75 -10.54 19.09
CA ALA A 505 14.14 -10.86 19.29
C ALA A 505 14.28 -10.51 20.78
N SER A 506 14.05 -11.57 21.58
CA SER A 506 13.67 -11.46 22.98
C SER A 506 14.63 -10.46 23.47
N GLU A 507 14.36 -9.62 24.37
CA GLU A 507 15.38 -9.10 25.21
C GLU A 507 16.61 -10.02 25.20
N GLU A 508 17.15 -10.30 24.03
CA GLU A 508 18.55 -10.58 23.84
C GLU A 508 19.07 -9.26 24.31
N ASN A 509 19.49 -9.22 25.59
CA ASN A 509 20.14 -8.06 26.17
C ASN A 509 21.30 -7.76 25.22
N TYR A 510 20.98 -7.00 24.13
CA TYR A 510 22.01 -6.61 23.18
C TYR A 510 22.99 -5.73 23.95
N ILE A 511 24.13 -6.30 24.19
CA ILE A 511 25.28 -5.56 24.71
C ILE A 511 25.65 -4.46 23.70
N PHE A 512 25.39 -4.71 22.42
CA PHE A 512 25.69 -3.79 21.33
C PHE A 512 24.79 -4.08 20.12
N GLN A 513 24.28 -3.02 19.52
CA GLN A 513 23.53 -3.08 18.26
C GLN A 513 23.91 -1.90 17.37
N GLU A 514 24.16 -2.18 16.10
CA GLU A 514 24.43 -1.22 15.03
C GLU A 514 23.66 -1.64 13.78
N THR A 515 22.66 -0.86 13.38
CA THR A 515 21.79 -1.19 12.22
C THR A 515 22.25 -0.51 10.93
N PHE A 516 23.09 0.50 11.01
CA PHE A 516 23.51 1.35 9.87
C PHE A 516 22.36 1.98 9.07
N ASP A 517 21.09 1.94 9.53
CA ASP A 517 19.91 2.47 8.85
C ASP A 517 20.01 3.95 8.45
N LYS A 518 20.81 4.72 9.17
CA LYS A 518 21.06 6.16 8.91
C LYS A 518 22.10 6.40 7.80
N CYS A 519 22.73 5.34 7.30
CA CYS A 519 23.68 5.45 6.20
C CYS A 519 22.92 5.73 4.91
N LEU A 520 23.42 6.70 4.13
CA LEU A 520 22.84 7.12 2.86
C LEU A 520 23.83 6.82 1.73
N GLY A 521 23.32 6.16 0.68
CA GLY A 521 24.16 5.83 -0.47
C GLY A 521 23.43 4.93 -1.47
N THR A 522 24.21 4.21 -2.27
CA THR A 522 23.70 3.25 -3.25
C THR A 522 24.38 1.91 -3.09
N GLY A 523 23.66 0.83 -3.42
CA GLY A 523 24.04 -0.55 -3.15
C GLY A 523 23.55 -1.03 -1.79
N GLY A 524 23.34 -2.30 -1.63
CA GLY A 524 22.61 -2.92 -0.52
C GLY A 524 21.17 -3.20 -0.93
N ASP A 525 20.21 -2.80 -0.10
CA ASP A 525 18.78 -3.11 -0.28
C ASP A 525 18.03 -2.14 -1.21
N ASP A 526 18.74 -1.29 -1.93
CA ASP A 526 18.15 -0.34 -2.90
C ASP A 526 17.78 -0.97 -4.26
N GLY A 527 17.81 -2.29 -4.37
CA GLY A 527 17.57 -3.03 -5.61
C GLY A 527 18.70 -2.97 -6.64
N LYS A 528 19.81 -2.24 -6.37
CA LYS A 528 20.99 -2.15 -7.27
C LYS A 528 22.07 -3.18 -6.92
N GLY A 529 21.83 -3.95 -5.84
CA GLY A 529 22.71 -5.03 -5.38
C GLY A 529 24.05 -4.54 -4.85
N PHE A 530 25.02 -5.45 -4.81
CA PHE A 530 26.33 -5.26 -4.16
C PHE A 530 27.50 -5.09 -5.16
N TYR A 531 27.24 -5.26 -6.44
CA TYR A 531 28.25 -5.20 -7.49
C TYR A 531 27.78 -4.34 -8.65
N THR A 532 28.70 -3.56 -9.22
CA THR A 532 28.48 -2.81 -10.44
C THR A 532 29.73 -2.81 -11.32
N SER A 533 29.53 -2.87 -12.64
CA SER A 533 30.59 -2.63 -13.62
C SER A 533 30.91 -1.15 -13.76
N ASN A 534 29.99 -0.26 -13.38
CA ASN A 534 30.16 1.19 -13.39
C ASN A 534 30.77 1.68 -12.07
N PRO A 535 32.03 2.12 -12.01
CA PRO A 535 32.67 2.56 -10.78
C PRO A 535 32.02 3.79 -10.13
N ASN A 536 31.25 4.57 -10.89
CA ASN A 536 30.58 5.77 -10.40
C ASN A 536 29.22 5.49 -9.78
N GLN A 537 28.64 4.32 -10.01
CA GLN A 537 27.31 3.97 -9.49
C GLN A 537 27.26 3.97 -7.96
N PHE A 538 28.36 3.57 -7.30
CA PHE A 538 28.49 3.54 -5.84
C PHE A 538 29.49 4.59 -5.32
N ALA A 539 29.74 5.67 -6.09
CA ALA A 539 30.78 6.65 -5.79
C ALA A 539 30.44 7.51 -4.56
N ASN A 540 29.17 7.82 -4.37
CA ASN A 540 28.67 8.72 -3.34
C ASN A 540 28.00 7.93 -2.20
N GLY A 541 28.08 8.47 -1.00
CA GLY A 541 27.39 7.94 0.17
C GLY A 541 27.87 8.61 1.46
N THR A 542 26.95 8.77 2.40
CA THR A 542 27.23 9.32 3.74
C THR A 542 27.22 8.19 4.74
N PHE A 543 28.33 8.01 5.43
CA PHE A 543 28.43 7.06 6.53
C PHE A 543 27.88 7.72 7.81
N SER A 544 26.81 7.20 8.34
CA SER A 544 26.13 7.69 9.54
C SER A 544 25.70 6.52 10.42
N PRO A 545 26.62 5.93 11.20
CA PRO A 545 26.31 4.80 12.04
C PRO A 545 25.49 5.24 13.27
N ASP A 546 24.75 4.29 13.87
CA ASP A 546 24.04 4.52 15.14
C ASP A 546 25.02 4.73 16.31
N LYS A 547 26.14 4.03 16.28
CA LYS A 547 27.20 4.10 17.27
C LYS A 547 28.46 4.73 16.70
N ASN A 548 28.88 5.86 17.26
CA ASN A 548 30.14 6.49 16.88
C ASN A 548 31.35 5.64 17.28
N GLY A 549 32.44 5.76 16.52
CA GLY A 549 33.73 5.12 16.86
C GLY A 549 34.11 3.94 15.97
N TRP A 550 33.37 3.66 14.91
CA TRP A 550 33.78 2.74 13.86
C TRP A 550 35.05 3.26 13.16
N THR A 551 35.98 2.36 12.88
CA THR A 551 37.26 2.68 12.20
C THR A 551 37.58 1.63 11.15
N ALA A 552 38.32 2.03 10.11
CA ALA A 552 38.83 1.14 9.10
C ALA A 552 40.31 1.43 8.80
N ASN A 553 41.04 0.43 8.33
CA ASN A 553 42.42 0.62 7.83
C ASN A 553 42.50 1.33 6.47
N VAL A 554 41.36 1.65 5.87
CA VAL A 554 41.22 2.39 4.62
C VAL A 554 40.44 3.69 4.85
N GLN A 555 40.81 4.75 4.12
CA GLN A 555 40.11 6.04 4.24
C GLN A 555 38.74 6.08 3.51
N THR A 556 38.36 5.00 2.84
CA THR A 556 37.15 4.94 2.03
C THR A 556 36.17 3.95 2.61
N TYR A 557 35.49 4.33 3.69
CA TYR A 557 34.21 3.73 4.04
C TYR A 557 33.11 4.77 3.91
N LYS A 558 31.99 4.39 3.37
CA LYS A 558 30.85 5.25 3.03
C LYS A 558 29.55 4.56 3.39
N GLY A 559 28.43 5.27 3.33
CA GLY A 559 27.12 4.65 3.35
C GLY A 559 26.82 3.93 2.03
N GLY A 560 26.24 2.75 2.10
CA GLY A 560 25.33 2.18 1.15
C GLY A 560 23.91 2.64 1.45
N PHE A 561 22.90 2.01 0.86
CA PHE A 561 21.50 2.25 1.22
C PHE A 561 21.19 1.47 2.51
N GLN A 562 21.05 2.20 3.62
CA GLN A 562 20.80 1.66 4.97
C GLN A 562 21.82 0.58 5.41
N CYS A 563 23.07 0.70 4.99
CA CYS A 563 24.15 -0.21 5.36
C CYS A 563 25.51 0.50 5.26
N ALA A 564 26.55 -0.07 5.85
CA ALA A 564 27.93 0.40 5.66
C ALA A 564 28.57 -0.25 4.45
N ARG A 565 29.25 0.54 3.61
CA ARG A 565 30.11 0.08 2.53
C ARG A 565 31.56 0.39 2.83
N VAL A 566 32.39 -0.65 2.91
CA VAL A 566 33.77 -0.55 3.37
C VAL A 566 34.74 -0.91 2.22
N GLY A 567 35.56 0.07 1.86
CA GLY A 567 36.56 -0.05 0.81
C GLY A 567 36.08 0.33 -0.60
N LYS A 568 37.05 0.45 -1.52
CA LYS A 568 36.82 0.54 -2.95
C LYS A 568 36.76 -0.87 -3.54
N ARG A 569 36.05 -1.08 -4.64
CA ARG A 569 35.86 -2.36 -5.31
C ARG A 569 37.14 -3.21 -5.50
N SER A 570 38.28 -2.58 -5.73
CA SER A 570 39.57 -3.23 -5.94
C SER A 570 40.45 -3.32 -4.68
N ALA A 571 39.94 -2.86 -3.55
CA ALA A 571 40.70 -2.87 -2.31
C ALA A 571 40.62 -4.24 -1.64
N THR A 572 41.77 -4.74 -1.19
CA THR A 572 41.96 -6.01 -0.50
C THR A 572 42.46 -5.81 0.92
N ASN A 573 42.34 -6.83 1.75
CA ASN A 573 42.81 -6.82 3.14
C ASN A 573 42.27 -5.66 3.97
N ILE A 574 40.98 -5.38 3.84
CA ILE A 574 40.30 -4.33 4.59
C ILE A 574 39.92 -4.83 5.97
N THR A 575 40.13 -3.99 6.98
CA THR A 575 39.60 -4.21 8.31
C THR A 575 38.62 -3.11 8.68
N PHE A 576 37.50 -3.47 9.26
CA PHE A 576 36.48 -2.57 9.79
C PHE A 576 36.20 -2.95 11.24
N THR A 577 36.40 -2.00 12.15
CA THR A 577 36.46 -2.30 13.58
C THR A 577 35.40 -1.49 14.33
N SER A 578 34.66 -2.17 15.18
CA SER A 578 33.60 -1.59 16.01
C SER A 578 34.13 -0.59 17.06
N PRO A 579 33.26 0.26 17.62
CA PRO A 579 33.49 0.90 18.90
C PRO A 579 33.84 -0.13 20.01
N GLU A 580 34.26 0.34 21.17
CA GLU A 580 34.45 -0.53 22.33
C GLU A 580 33.12 -1.06 22.85
N ILE A 581 33.06 -2.39 23.06
CA ILE A 581 31.90 -3.13 23.56
C ILE A 581 32.32 -3.81 24.86
N LYS A 582 31.51 -3.72 25.90
CA LYS A 582 31.78 -4.41 27.18
C LYS A 582 31.10 -5.79 27.14
N ILE A 583 31.89 -6.85 27.14
CA ILE A 583 31.43 -8.25 27.19
C ILE A 583 31.90 -8.88 28.50
N ASN A 584 31.00 -9.56 29.20
CA ASN A 584 31.33 -10.27 30.45
C ASN A 584 30.90 -11.75 30.30
N GLY A 585 31.80 -12.56 29.78
CA GLY A 585 31.55 -13.98 29.54
C GLY A 585 31.26 -14.28 28.06
N ASP A 586 30.27 -15.16 27.82
CA ASP A 586 29.87 -15.58 26.51
C ASP A 586 28.84 -14.60 25.91
N ALA A 587 28.99 -14.29 24.62
CA ALA A 587 28.07 -13.48 23.84
C ALA A 587 27.91 -14.05 22.43
N THR A 588 26.80 -13.77 21.78
CA THR A 588 26.56 -14.13 20.38
C THR A 588 26.69 -12.88 19.52
N LEU A 589 27.59 -12.90 18.54
CA LEU A 589 27.69 -11.92 17.48
C LEU A 589 26.88 -12.38 16.29
N THR A 590 25.96 -11.54 15.78
CA THR A 590 25.29 -11.70 14.51
C THR A 590 25.54 -10.48 13.62
N PHE A 591 25.61 -10.67 12.31
CA PHE A 591 25.76 -9.60 11.33
C PHE A 591 25.40 -10.08 9.93
N LYS A 592 25.07 -9.12 9.05
CA LYS A 592 24.91 -9.37 7.60
C LYS A 592 26.13 -8.83 6.87
N ALA A 593 26.64 -9.61 5.90
CA ALA A 593 27.75 -9.16 5.06
C ALA A 593 27.56 -9.58 3.59
N ALA A 594 27.99 -8.72 2.67
CA ALA A 594 27.99 -9.01 1.25
C ALA A 594 29.29 -8.55 0.59
N PRO A 595 29.92 -9.34 -0.29
CA PRO A 595 31.14 -8.90 -0.97
C PRO A 595 30.85 -7.84 -2.00
N TYR A 596 31.71 -6.80 -2.05
CA TYR A 596 31.66 -5.74 -3.08
C TYR A 596 32.37 -6.15 -4.37
N SER A 597 33.03 -7.31 -4.39
CA SER A 597 33.72 -7.90 -5.54
C SER A 597 33.27 -9.32 -5.73
N LEU A 598 33.10 -9.74 -6.99
CA LEU A 598 32.74 -11.12 -7.33
C LEU A 598 33.86 -12.14 -6.99
N SER A 599 35.09 -11.67 -6.79
CA SER A 599 36.24 -12.50 -6.43
C SER A 599 36.44 -12.68 -4.92
N SER A 600 35.79 -11.83 -4.10
CA SER A 600 35.87 -11.92 -2.64
C SER A 600 34.74 -12.79 -2.12
N ASN A 601 35.07 -13.83 -1.39
CA ASN A 601 34.10 -14.79 -0.87
C ASN A 601 34.34 -15.19 0.59
N LYS A 602 35.15 -14.40 1.32
CA LYS A 602 35.56 -14.73 2.67
C LYS A 602 35.62 -13.51 3.56
N MET A 603 35.02 -13.61 4.76
CA MET A 603 35.18 -12.63 5.83
C MET A 603 35.72 -13.31 7.06
N THR A 604 36.66 -12.66 7.73
CA THR A 604 37.18 -13.07 9.05
C THR A 604 36.73 -12.10 10.12
N VAL A 605 36.38 -12.66 11.29
CA VAL A 605 36.00 -11.90 12.48
C VAL A 605 37.04 -12.17 13.57
N SER A 606 37.46 -11.11 14.26
CA SER A 606 38.34 -11.21 15.42
C SER A 606 37.91 -10.27 16.53
N VAL A 607 38.34 -10.53 17.76
CA VAL A 607 38.02 -9.75 18.95
C VAL A 607 39.33 -9.42 19.65
N SER A 608 39.50 -8.16 20.10
CA SER A 608 40.77 -7.65 20.62
C SER A 608 41.24 -8.34 21.91
N ASN A 609 40.35 -8.69 22.82
CA ASN A 609 40.62 -9.34 24.12
C ASN A 609 39.60 -10.43 24.37
N GLY A 610 39.60 -11.48 23.54
CA GLY A 610 38.63 -12.57 23.64
C GLY A 610 38.86 -13.62 22.57
N THR A 611 37.93 -14.57 22.47
CA THR A 611 37.94 -15.64 21.48
C THR A 611 36.67 -15.60 20.66
N VAL A 612 36.76 -16.06 19.41
CA VAL A 612 35.65 -16.22 18.45
C VAL A 612 35.61 -17.69 18.06
N GLU A 613 34.46 -18.33 18.19
CA GLU A 613 34.29 -19.76 17.89
C GLU A 613 34.41 -20.02 16.39
N THR A 614 33.66 -19.29 15.57
CA THR A 614 33.76 -19.36 14.09
C THR A 614 34.35 -18.02 13.61
N ALA A 615 35.65 -18.04 13.33
CA ALA A 615 36.38 -16.84 12.95
C ALA A 615 36.31 -16.53 11.44
N THR A 616 35.78 -17.43 10.61
CA THR A 616 35.79 -17.29 9.14
C THR A 616 34.47 -17.71 8.55
N PHE A 617 33.91 -16.81 7.72
CA PHE A 617 32.65 -17.00 7.00
C PHE A 617 32.91 -17.01 5.50
N LYS A 618 32.27 -17.94 4.78
CA LYS A 618 32.20 -17.92 3.33
C LYS A 618 31.03 -17.02 2.93
N LEU A 619 31.28 -16.05 2.08
CA LEU A 619 30.27 -15.15 1.57
C LEU A 619 29.92 -15.52 0.11
N GLU A 620 28.63 -15.61 -0.18
CA GLU A 620 28.14 -15.73 -1.55
C GLU A 620 27.96 -14.36 -2.19
N PRO A 621 28.37 -14.16 -3.44
CA PRO A 621 28.27 -12.87 -4.10
C PRO A 621 26.81 -12.47 -4.39
N ASN A 622 26.57 -11.17 -4.53
CA ASN A 622 25.29 -10.56 -4.90
C ASN A 622 24.11 -10.80 -3.94
N LYS A 623 24.36 -11.21 -2.72
CA LYS A 623 23.33 -11.31 -1.69
C LYS A 623 23.89 -11.00 -0.31
N TRP A 624 23.03 -10.68 0.62
CA TRP A 624 23.35 -10.70 2.03
C TRP A 624 23.63 -12.12 2.51
N ASN A 625 24.66 -12.25 3.30
CA ASN A 625 24.99 -13.49 4.00
C ASN A 625 24.83 -13.24 5.48
N GLU A 626 23.93 -13.96 6.12
CA GLU A 626 23.73 -13.92 7.56
C GLU A 626 24.83 -14.73 8.25
N CYS A 627 25.53 -14.08 9.16
CA CYS A 627 26.68 -14.64 9.88
C CYS A 627 26.39 -14.62 11.37
N SER A 628 26.72 -15.72 12.05
CA SER A 628 26.59 -15.81 13.51
C SER A 628 27.77 -16.57 14.08
N THR A 629 28.31 -16.09 15.22
CA THR A 629 29.37 -16.75 15.95
C THR A 629 29.32 -16.42 17.44
N LYS A 630 29.82 -17.33 18.25
CA LYS A 630 30.01 -17.12 19.70
C LYS A 630 31.30 -16.35 19.94
N ILE A 631 31.24 -15.35 20.81
CA ILE A 631 32.37 -14.60 21.35
C ILE A 631 32.46 -14.89 22.85
N THR A 632 33.67 -15.11 23.35
CA THR A 632 33.94 -15.17 24.80
C THR A 632 34.97 -14.12 25.18
N ALA A 633 34.58 -13.22 26.05
CA ALA A 633 35.45 -12.13 26.50
C ALA A 633 35.07 -11.63 27.90
N ASN A 634 36.03 -11.02 28.61
CA ASN A 634 35.80 -10.38 29.90
C ASN A 634 36.38 -8.96 29.88
N GLY A 635 35.53 -7.95 29.77
CA GLY A 635 35.91 -6.56 29.74
C GLY A 635 35.60 -5.86 28.41
N ARG A 636 36.32 -4.78 28.10
CA ARG A 636 36.14 -4.00 26.88
C ARG A 636 36.87 -4.61 25.71
N VAL A 637 36.16 -4.85 24.62
CA VAL A 637 36.69 -5.44 23.39
C VAL A 637 36.29 -4.61 22.20
N LYS A 638 37.00 -4.78 21.08
CA LYS A 638 36.62 -4.33 19.73
C LYS A 638 36.51 -5.51 18.83
N ILE A 639 35.45 -5.54 18.00
CA ILE A 639 35.22 -6.57 17.00
C ILE A 639 35.74 -6.04 15.67
N THR A 640 36.59 -6.82 15.00
CA THR A 640 37.15 -6.47 13.70
C THR A 640 36.68 -7.44 12.64
N PHE A 641 36.07 -6.92 11.60
CA PHE A 641 35.65 -7.62 10.39
C PHE A 641 36.71 -7.40 9.31
N ALA A 642 37.24 -8.46 8.74
CA ALA A 642 38.30 -8.37 7.72
C ALA A 642 37.93 -9.15 6.48
N SER A 643 37.98 -8.46 5.31
CA SER A 643 37.69 -9.01 4.00
C SER A 643 38.35 -8.15 2.90
N ASP A 644 38.16 -8.46 1.65
CA ASP A 644 38.25 -7.50 0.57
C ASP A 644 37.04 -6.55 0.66
N ALA A 645 36.91 -5.57 -0.22
CA ALA A 645 35.82 -4.60 -0.10
C ALA A 645 34.43 -5.26 0.07
N PHE A 646 33.64 -4.79 0.99
CA PHE A 646 32.36 -5.41 1.40
C PHE A 646 31.31 -4.39 1.88
N PHE A 647 30.07 -4.85 1.90
CA PHE A 647 28.97 -4.24 2.65
C PHE A 647 28.76 -4.99 3.95
N ILE A 648 28.38 -4.28 5.01
CA ILE A 648 28.05 -4.87 6.31
C ILE A 648 26.85 -4.15 6.92
N ASP A 649 26.03 -4.92 7.62
CA ASP A 649 24.76 -4.46 8.19
C ASP A 649 24.38 -5.29 9.42
N GLU A 650 23.42 -4.76 10.22
CA GLU A 650 22.82 -5.47 11.35
C GLU A 650 23.83 -6.13 12.30
N VAL A 651 24.83 -5.38 12.76
CA VAL A 651 25.84 -5.91 13.68
C VAL A 651 25.30 -5.88 15.11
N CYS A 652 25.00 -7.05 15.64
CA CYS A 652 24.44 -7.22 16.97
C CYS A 652 25.34 -8.12 17.85
N VAL A 653 25.50 -7.75 19.11
CA VAL A 653 26.12 -8.60 20.14
C VAL A 653 25.12 -8.79 21.27
N ALA A 654 24.59 -9.99 21.42
CA ALA A 654 23.70 -10.36 22.50
C ALA A 654 24.46 -11.06 23.63
N GLU A 655 24.02 -10.91 24.89
CA GLU A 655 24.53 -11.75 25.98
C GLU A 655 24.30 -13.21 25.61
N GLY A 656 25.32 -14.01 25.73
CA GLY A 656 25.19 -15.44 25.49
C GLY A 656 24.12 -15.99 26.42
N SER A 657 23.00 -16.46 25.83
CA SER A 657 22.13 -17.34 26.59
C SER A 657 23.04 -18.49 27.05
N THR A 658 23.34 -18.53 28.32
CA THR A 658 23.85 -19.74 28.92
C THR A 658 22.78 -20.81 28.72
N SER A 659 22.86 -21.57 27.62
CA SER A 659 22.24 -22.87 27.51
C SER A 659 23.01 -23.88 28.35
N GLY A 660 23.48 -23.42 29.50
CA GLY A 660 23.87 -24.17 30.65
C GLY A 660 22.83 -23.88 31.68
N ILE A 661 22.21 -24.86 32.23
CA ILE A 661 21.50 -24.82 33.48
C ILE A 661 22.38 -24.03 34.43
N SER A 662 22.15 -22.71 34.54
CA SER A 662 22.66 -21.99 35.68
C SER A 662 22.05 -22.72 36.86
N ASN A 663 22.87 -23.23 37.76
CA ASN A 663 22.45 -23.52 39.12
C ASN A 663 21.86 -22.18 39.62
N ILE A 664 20.56 -22.03 39.41
CA ILE A 664 19.84 -20.96 40.07
C ILE A 664 19.89 -21.38 41.52
N GLU A 665 20.68 -20.65 42.30
CA GLU A 665 20.52 -20.68 43.73
C GLU A 665 19.04 -20.47 44.02
N LEU A 666 18.40 -21.55 44.44
CA LEU A 666 17.02 -21.60 44.91
C LEU A 666 16.93 -20.88 46.27
N SER A 667 17.57 -19.71 46.37
CA SER A 667 17.83 -19.08 47.67
C SER A 667 16.61 -18.44 48.27
N ASP A 668 15.41 -18.41 47.79
CA ASP A 668 14.29 -17.86 48.59
C ASP A 668 12.87 -18.36 48.21
N ARG A 669 12.72 -19.34 47.33
CA ARG A 669 11.38 -19.89 46.99
C ARG A 669 11.29 -21.34 47.39
N GLN A 670 10.39 -21.68 48.30
CA GLN A 670 10.10 -23.07 48.62
C GLN A 670 9.33 -23.78 47.50
N VAL A 671 9.90 -24.86 46.95
CA VAL A 671 9.27 -25.71 45.99
C VAL A 671 8.12 -26.47 46.64
N LYS A 672 6.94 -26.38 46.06
CA LYS A 672 5.72 -27.09 46.52
C LYS A 672 5.61 -28.48 45.90
N ALA A 673 5.91 -28.62 44.61
CA ALA A 673 5.88 -29.90 43.91
C ALA A 673 6.49 -29.81 42.51
N TYR A 674 6.90 -30.98 41.99
CA TYR A 674 7.28 -31.19 40.60
C TYR A 674 6.17 -31.96 39.87
N TYR A 675 5.93 -31.62 38.60
CA TYR A 675 5.01 -32.35 37.73
C TYR A 675 5.73 -32.67 36.42
N ASN A 676 5.62 -33.89 35.95
CA ASN A 676 6.12 -34.24 34.61
C ASN A 676 5.12 -33.85 33.51
N VAL A 677 5.44 -34.09 32.26
CA VAL A 677 4.60 -33.76 31.10
C VAL A 677 3.29 -34.56 31.06
N LEU A 678 3.18 -35.64 31.82
CA LEU A 678 1.95 -36.45 31.96
C LEU A 678 1.08 -35.96 33.14
N GLY A 679 1.51 -34.93 33.88
CA GLY A 679 0.80 -34.39 35.03
C GLY A 679 1.03 -35.18 36.35
N GLU A 680 1.94 -36.14 36.38
CA GLU A 680 2.31 -36.88 37.58
C GLU A 680 3.06 -35.98 38.55
N LYS A 681 2.67 -35.99 39.82
CA LYS A 681 3.22 -35.16 40.89
C LYS A 681 4.30 -35.88 41.67
N SER A 682 5.38 -35.20 42.00
CA SER A 682 6.47 -35.67 42.85
C SER A 682 7.01 -34.55 43.73
N ASN A 683 7.67 -34.96 44.84
CA ASN A 683 8.41 -34.05 45.71
C ASN A 683 9.89 -33.92 45.30
N VAL A 684 10.32 -34.73 44.32
CA VAL A 684 11.66 -34.68 43.70
C VAL A 684 11.48 -34.53 42.19
N PRO A 685 12.45 -33.91 41.50
CA PRO A 685 12.34 -33.72 40.07
C PRO A 685 12.38 -35.03 39.30
N PHE A 686 11.56 -35.15 38.25
CA PHE A 686 11.64 -36.21 37.25
C PHE A 686 12.80 -35.92 36.28
N GLU A 687 13.35 -36.95 35.68
CA GLU A 687 14.23 -36.78 34.52
C GLU A 687 13.48 -36.22 33.34
N GLY A 688 14.03 -35.18 32.65
CA GLY A 688 13.38 -34.49 31.56
C GLY A 688 12.65 -33.19 32.01
N LEU A 689 11.57 -32.83 31.30
CA LEU A 689 10.84 -31.60 31.52
C LEU A 689 9.89 -31.70 32.75
N ASN A 690 10.08 -30.80 33.69
CA ASN A 690 9.25 -30.67 34.89
C ASN A 690 8.52 -29.30 34.89
N ILE A 691 7.28 -29.30 35.40
CA ILE A 691 6.62 -28.09 35.86
C ILE A 691 6.81 -28.02 37.37
N VAL A 692 7.60 -27.07 37.84
CA VAL A 692 7.87 -26.86 39.28
C VAL A 692 6.89 -25.82 39.78
N THR A 693 6.10 -26.17 40.79
CA THR A 693 5.21 -25.23 41.49
C THR A 693 5.83 -24.78 42.80
N PHE A 694 5.63 -23.52 43.17
CA PHE A 694 6.17 -22.92 44.39
C PHE A 694 5.03 -22.64 45.40
N THR A 695 5.42 -22.42 46.68
CA THR A 695 4.45 -22.14 47.73
C THR A 695 3.80 -20.77 47.60
N ASP A 696 4.35 -19.86 46.79
CA ASP A 696 3.78 -18.55 46.46
C ASP A 696 2.69 -18.63 45.35
N GLY A 697 2.36 -19.83 44.86
CA GLY A 697 1.36 -20.05 43.81
C GLY A 697 1.89 -19.93 42.39
N THR A 698 3.13 -19.59 42.21
CA THR A 698 3.75 -19.52 40.87
C THR A 698 4.21 -20.88 40.37
N ALA A 699 4.42 -21.02 39.06
CA ALA A 699 4.95 -22.24 38.45
C ALA A 699 6.02 -21.92 37.40
N LYS A 700 7.01 -22.80 37.24
CA LYS A 700 8.09 -22.69 36.25
C LYS A 700 8.38 -24.02 35.58
N LYS A 701 8.72 -23.99 34.26
CA LYS A 701 9.20 -25.16 33.55
C LYS A 701 10.71 -25.33 33.78
N VAL A 702 11.13 -26.50 34.16
CA VAL A 702 12.55 -26.82 34.44
C VAL A 702 12.87 -28.17 33.77
N TYR A 703 13.96 -28.23 33.03
CA TYR A 703 14.46 -29.48 32.47
C TYR A 703 15.56 -30.06 33.37
N VAL A 704 15.39 -31.26 33.87
CA VAL A 704 16.31 -31.94 34.76
C VAL A 704 17.01 -33.07 34.01
N LYS A 705 18.33 -33.01 33.92
CA LYS A 705 19.19 -34.05 33.36
C LYS A 705 19.86 -34.76 34.51
N LYS A 706 19.72 -36.06 34.60
CA LYS A 706 20.51 -36.88 35.56
C LYS A 706 21.95 -37.00 35.11
#